data_38ff409d87d5d0c7b13c8668017fee1e
#
_entry.id   38ff409d87d5d0c7b13c8668017fee1e
#
_cell.length_a   1.000
_cell.length_b   1.000
_cell.length_c   1.000
_cell.angle_alpha   90.00
_cell.angle_beta   90.00
_cell.angle_gamma   90.00
#
_symmetry.space_group_name_H-M   'P 1'
#
loop_
_entity.id
_entity.type
_entity.pdbx_description
1 polymer ?
#
loop_
_entity_poly.entity_id
_entity_poly.type
_entity_poly.pdbx_seq_one_letter_code
_entity_poly.pdbx_strand_id
1 'polypeptide(L)'
;MSEVNGAPARGGALRFATARPRLTLLIALVVTALAVFAGGGVADRMGSGGWEDPDSTSAYAMKALEREFPASQPNLLLLVDSGRAGVDDPQVAAQAQRLAERLAAEPGITGVGSYWQTGSPALRSEDGREALIAARIEGDEKTAGETLERMASAFRGTHGPVEVSVGGPVAVRHEMQVIIQDDLLRAELIALPVTLVLLVMVFGSAVAALLPLGIGIVAILGTNAVLRGLTEFTDVSVFAMNLTTALGLGLAIDYALFVVRRFREELAAGAGTGAAVATTLRTAGRTVLFSALTVAVSLAAMLVFPQYFLRSFAYAGIAVVLLAAAAALILLPAALLLLGHRVNALDLRRLFGRRPGRAAGAGWGRMAALVMRRAPLFAVGTAAGLVLLGLPFLGVKFGTADDRQLPSSAESRVVQDHLRDGFPGSPGGGLEVLAEGRASAAQYAEYRDRIAGLPGVLRVDGPVTSGTYAYFSVQPEGEAVGEETQRLVRDLRAEAAPFDTSVTGAAAVLVDSKDAIADRLPWAVGIVVVVTLLLVFLLSGSVLIPIQAVVLNALSLTAMFGAMVWVFQDGHLSGLLGFTPTGDIETTLPVLMFCVAFGLSMDYGVFLLSRIKEEYDTTGDHEHAIRFGLQRTGGLITAAAVILAVVMVAIGTSRVTNTKMLGLGVALAVVMDAMVVRSLLVPAVMRLTGRATWWAPAPLRALHARFGLSEGEIPAPAPEPRVAPELEPAVRS
;
A
#
# COMPACT_ATOMS: atom_id res chain seq x y z
N MET A 1 -31.36 -19.92 -40.68
CA MET A 1 -31.73 -19.98 -39.26
C MET A 1 -31.34 -21.36 -38.79
N SER A 2 -30.15 -21.50 -38.23
CA SER A 2 -29.70 -22.70 -37.52
C SER A 2 -28.89 -22.21 -36.31
N GLU A 3 -29.45 -22.45 -35.13
CA GLU A 3 -28.90 -22.11 -33.83
C GLU A 3 -27.56 -22.83 -33.62
N VAL A 4 -26.50 -22.06 -33.52
CA VAL A 4 -25.21 -22.55 -32.98
C VAL A 4 -25.35 -22.57 -31.48
N ASN A 5 -25.67 -23.72 -30.91
CA ASN A 5 -25.62 -24.03 -29.50
C ASN A 5 -24.15 -24.06 -29.02
N GLY A 6 -23.59 -22.89 -28.72
CA GLY A 6 -22.35 -22.75 -27.96
C GLY A 6 -22.61 -22.96 -26.47
N ALA A 7 -21.92 -23.88 -25.83
CA ALA A 7 -22.06 -24.19 -24.41
C ALA A 7 -21.99 -22.92 -23.54
N PRO A 8 -22.89 -22.75 -22.55
CA PRO A 8 -23.08 -21.50 -21.84
C PRO A 8 -21.96 -21.21 -20.84
N ALA A 9 -21.47 -19.98 -20.86
CA ALA A 9 -20.65 -19.43 -19.77
C ALA A 9 -21.37 -19.63 -18.42
N ARG A 10 -20.71 -20.29 -17.47
CA ARG A 10 -21.26 -20.67 -16.15
C ARG A 10 -21.31 -19.49 -15.18
N GLY A 11 -22.15 -18.48 -15.43
CA GLY A 11 -22.36 -17.38 -14.49
C GLY A 11 -23.57 -16.53 -14.91
N GLY A 12 -24.59 -16.42 -14.05
CA GLY A 12 -25.80 -15.65 -14.34
C GLY A 12 -25.53 -14.18 -14.72
N ALA A 13 -24.59 -13.53 -14.04
CA ALA A 13 -24.19 -12.14 -14.28
C ALA A 13 -23.55 -11.93 -15.66
N LEU A 14 -22.65 -12.84 -16.08
CA LEU A 14 -22.00 -12.79 -17.40
C LEU A 14 -23.00 -13.00 -18.54
N ARG A 15 -23.97 -13.91 -18.38
CA ARG A 15 -25.07 -14.12 -19.33
C ARG A 15 -25.96 -12.89 -19.42
N PHE A 16 -26.30 -12.28 -18.29
CA PHE A 16 -27.11 -11.07 -18.25
C PHE A 16 -26.39 -9.90 -18.93
N ALA A 17 -25.11 -9.68 -18.65
CA ALA A 17 -24.31 -8.62 -19.23
C ALA A 17 -24.18 -8.72 -20.76
N THR A 18 -24.06 -9.94 -21.28
CA THR A 18 -23.97 -10.17 -22.72
C THR A 18 -25.33 -10.17 -23.40
N ALA A 19 -26.42 -10.58 -22.72
CA ALA A 19 -27.77 -10.59 -23.28
C ALA A 19 -28.40 -9.20 -23.27
N ARG A 20 -28.12 -8.35 -22.28
CA ARG A 20 -28.75 -7.01 -22.12
C ARG A 20 -27.70 -5.93 -21.83
N PRO A 21 -26.78 -5.64 -22.76
CA PRO A 21 -25.62 -4.77 -22.50
C PRO A 21 -26.01 -3.33 -22.13
N ARG A 22 -27.07 -2.77 -22.73
CA ARG A 22 -27.55 -1.41 -22.39
C ARG A 22 -28.05 -1.34 -20.95
N LEU A 23 -28.82 -2.36 -20.52
CA LEU A 23 -29.34 -2.41 -19.15
C LEU A 23 -28.20 -2.62 -18.12
N THR A 24 -27.21 -3.43 -18.46
CA THR A 24 -26.02 -3.63 -17.60
C THR A 24 -25.27 -2.31 -17.39
N LEU A 25 -25.02 -1.53 -18.44
CA LEU A 25 -24.34 -0.24 -18.31
C LEU A 25 -25.20 0.79 -17.58
N LEU A 26 -26.55 0.77 -17.76
CA LEU A 26 -27.45 1.64 -17.00
C LEU A 26 -27.43 1.30 -15.51
N ILE A 27 -27.53 0.00 -15.16
CA ILE A 27 -27.41 -0.46 -13.76
C ILE A 27 -26.06 -0.04 -13.17
N ALA A 28 -24.97 -0.23 -13.92
CA ALA A 28 -23.64 0.18 -13.49
C ALA A 28 -23.54 1.68 -13.22
N LEU A 29 -24.11 2.50 -14.11
CA LEU A 29 -24.15 3.96 -13.93
C LEU A 29 -24.92 4.35 -12.65
N VAL A 30 -26.08 3.74 -12.43
CA VAL A 30 -26.90 3.98 -11.22
C VAL A 30 -26.14 3.53 -9.96
N VAL A 31 -25.55 2.33 -9.97
CA VAL A 31 -24.76 1.82 -8.84
C VAL A 31 -23.54 2.72 -8.56
N THR A 32 -22.87 3.19 -9.62
CA THR A 32 -21.73 4.12 -9.45
C THR A 32 -22.20 5.47 -8.90
N ALA A 33 -23.32 6.01 -9.36
CA ALA A 33 -23.89 7.25 -8.82
C ALA A 33 -24.26 7.10 -7.33
N LEU A 34 -24.88 5.97 -6.97
CA LEU A 34 -25.15 5.64 -5.56
C LEU A 34 -23.85 5.48 -4.75
N ALA A 35 -22.81 4.87 -5.33
CA ALA A 35 -21.51 4.72 -4.69
C ALA A 35 -20.82 6.08 -4.45
N VAL A 36 -20.93 7.02 -5.38
CA VAL A 36 -20.45 8.41 -5.21
C VAL A 36 -21.16 9.09 -4.03
N PHE A 37 -22.47 8.96 -3.97
CA PHE A 37 -23.27 9.54 -2.87
C PHE A 37 -22.95 8.87 -1.53
N ALA A 38 -22.88 7.54 -1.50
CA ALA A 38 -22.60 6.76 -0.29
C ALA A 38 -21.14 6.91 0.17
N GLY A 39 -20.19 7.02 -0.76
CA GLY A 39 -18.75 7.14 -0.48
C GLY A 39 -18.26 8.57 -0.25
N GLY A 40 -19.15 9.57 -0.46
CA GLY A 40 -18.80 10.97 -0.23
C GLY A 40 -18.41 11.23 1.23
N GLY A 41 -17.35 12.03 1.45
CA GLY A 41 -16.86 12.37 2.80
C GLY A 41 -16.29 11.17 3.58
N VAL A 42 -15.88 10.08 2.90
CA VAL A 42 -15.27 8.93 3.59
C VAL A 42 -13.98 9.31 4.31
N ALA A 43 -13.17 10.21 3.73
CA ALA A 43 -11.90 10.65 4.31
C ALA A 43 -12.09 11.33 5.69
N ASP A 44 -13.19 12.06 5.89
CA ASP A 44 -13.50 12.74 7.16
C ASP A 44 -13.87 11.78 8.30
N ARG A 45 -14.07 10.49 7.97
CA ARG A 45 -14.39 9.43 8.95
C ARG A 45 -13.27 8.43 9.16
N MET A 46 -12.15 8.63 8.50
CA MET A 46 -10.97 7.81 8.61
C MET A 46 -9.96 8.45 9.57
N GLY A 47 -9.26 7.61 10.35
CA GLY A 47 -8.17 8.04 11.21
C GLY A 47 -6.84 8.13 10.47
N SER A 48 -5.89 8.88 11.02
CA SER A 48 -4.51 8.97 10.52
C SER A 48 -3.52 8.06 11.26
N GLY A 49 -4.00 7.28 12.23
CA GLY A 49 -3.23 6.36 13.07
C GLY A 49 -3.30 4.88 12.64
N GLY A 50 -3.10 4.00 13.62
CA GLY A 50 -3.30 2.57 13.47
C GLY A 50 -2.04 1.74 13.28
N TRP A 51 -0.88 2.33 13.54
CA TRP A 51 0.41 1.62 13.51
C TRP A 51 0.66 0.76 14.75
N GLU A 52 -0.05 1.03 15.85
CA GLU A 52 0.08 0.35 17.13
C GLU A 52 -0.73 -0.95 17.18
N ASP A 53 -0.29 -1.89 18.01
CA ASP A 53 -1.11 -3.04 18.38
C ASP A 53 -2.12 -2.62 19.46
N PRO A 54 -3.43 -2.57 19.18
CA PRO A 54 -4.44 -2.12 20.12
C PRO A 54 -4.60 -3.03 21.36
N ASP A 55 -4.11 -4.27 21.27
CA ASP A 55 -4.20 -5.29 22.31
C ASP A 55 -2.89 -5.41 23.12
N SER A 56 -1.89 -4.55 22.84
CA SER A 56 -0.60 -4.53 23.53
C SER A 56 -0.68 -3.98 24.94
N THR A 57 0.32 -4.34 25.77
CA THR A 57 0.44 -3.82 27.14
C THR A 57 0.68 -2.32 27.16
N SER A 58 1.41 -1.78 26.18
CA SER A 58 1.61 -0.33 26.06
C SER A 58 0.33 0.41 25.70
N ALA A 59 -0.49 -0.15 24.80
CA ALA A 59 -1.80 0.44 24.46
C ALA A 59 -2.78 0.40 25.64
N TYR A 60 -2.78 -0.69 26.43
CA TYR A 60 -3.55 -0.79 27.66
C TYR A 60 -3.13 0.29 28.65
N ALA A 61 -1.82 0.41 28.93
CA ALA A 61 -1.30 1.40 29.86
C ALA A 61 -1.64 2.84 29.42
N MET A 62 -1.50 3.16 28.13
CA MET A 62 -1.85 4.46 27.57
C MET A 62 -3.33 4.81 27.82
N LYS A 63 -4.24 3.90 27.49
CA LYS A 63 -5.68 4.09 27.70
C LYS A 63 -6.03 4.24 29.18
N ALA A 64 -5.36 3.50 30.06
CA ALA A 64 -5.58 3.63 31.51
C ALA A 64 -5.06 4.97 32.05
N LEU A 65 -3.88 5.41 31.59
CA LEU A 65 -3.33 6.74 31.95
C LEU A 65 -4.23 7.87 31.47
N GLU A 66 -4.73 7.79 30.24
CA GLU A 66 -5.66 8.77 29.68
C GLU A 66 -6.97 8.89 30.49
N ARG A 67 -7.46 7.76 31.00
CA ARG A 67 -8.69 7.71 31.79
C ARG A 67 -8.51 8.17 33.22
N GLU A 68 -7.45 7.68 33.89
CA GLU A 68 -7.22 7.89 35.32
C GLU A 68 -6.41 9.16 35.62
N PHE A 69 -5.59 9.61 34.67
CA PHE A 69 -4.68 10.76 34.79
C PHE A 69 -4.73 11.69 33.58
N PRO A 70 -5.90 12.19 33.18
CA PRO A 70 -6.04 12.96 31.94
C PRO A 70 -5.18 14.21 31.87
N ALA A 71 -4.92 14.86 33.01
CA ALA A 71 -4.09 16.06 33.06
C ALA A 71 -2.60 15.81 32.83
N SER A 72 -2.13 14.54 32.97
CA SER A 72 -0.73 14.19 32.78
C SER A 72 -0.40 13.77 31.33
N GLN A 73 -1.42 13.71 30.46
CA GLN A 73 -1.28 13.30 29.06
C GLN A 73 -1.68 14.45 28.11
N PRO A 74 -0.88 15.51 28.00
CA PRO A 74 -1.17 16.61 27.09
C PRO A 74 -1.02 16.11 25.64
N ASN A 75 -2.00 16.47 24.80
CA ASN A 75 -1.98 16.13 23.37
C ASN A 75 -2.00 17.38 22.47
N LEU A 76 -2.07 18.56 23.06
CA LEU A 76 -1.96 19.87 22.44
C LEU A 76 -0.85 20.67 23.14
N LEU A 77 0.03 21.26 22.36
CA LEU A 77 1.10 22.13 22.82
C LEU A 77 1.03 23.47 22.08
N LEU A 78 1.08 24.57 22.81
CA LEU A 78 1.33 25.88 22.24
C LEU A 78 2.76 26.28 22.60
N LEU A 79 3.60 26.42 21.59
CA LEU A 79 4.95 26.96 21.73
C LEU A 79 4.85 28.48 21.68
N VAL A 80 5.26 29.14 22.75
CA VAL A 80 5.23 30.60 22.91
C VAL A 80 6.67 31.09 22.78
N ASP A 81 6.98 31.75 21.68
CA ASP A 81 8.27 32.43 21.47
C ASP A 81 8.19 33.89 21.87
N SER A 82 9.06 34.30 22.77
CA SER A 82 9.19 35.67 23.27
C SER A 82 10.24 36.50 22.50
N GLY A 83 10.84 35.94 21.49
CA GLY A 83 11.91 36.55 20.71
C GLY A 83 13.11 36.95 21.57
N ARG A 84 13.44 38.24 21.61
CA ARG A 84 14.59 38.75 22.37
C ARG A 84 14.26 39.12 23.84
N ALA A 85 12.99 39.24 24.22
CA ALA A 85 12.58 39.67 25.54
C ALA A 85 12.84 38.63 26.64
N GLY A 86 12.71 37.33 26.25
CA GLY A 86 12.76 36.20 27.18
C GLY A 86 11.40 35.91 27.83
N VAL A 87 11.17 34.63 28.18
CA VAL A 87 9.88 34.19 28.72
C VAL A 87 9.52 34.75 30.08
N ASP A 88 10.52 35.24 30.83
CA ASP A 88 10.37 35.83 32.17
C ASP A 88 10.05 37.33 32.13
N ASP A 89 10.00 37.97 30.94
CA ASP A 89 9.58 39.33 30.78
C ASP A 89 8.12 39.52 31.28
N PRO A 90 7.80 40.53 32.12
CA PRO A 90 6.47 40.69 32.67
C PRO A 90 5.36 40.85 31.62
N GLN A 91 5.64 41.47 30.46
CA GLN A 91 4.65 41.63 29.40
C GLN A 91 4.42 40.29 28.65
N VAL A 92 5.47 39.52 28.45
CA VAL A 92 5.41 38.17 27.89
C VAL A 92 4.62 37.24 28.82
N ALA A 93 4.98 37.20 30.10
CA ALA A 93 4.29 36.40 31.11
C ALA A 93 2.80 36.74 31.22
N ALA A 94 2.45 38.03 31.26
CA ALA A 94 1.05 38.46 31.32
C ALA A 94 0.27 38.08 30.05
N GLN A 95 0.89 38.09 28.86
CA GLN A 95 0.25 37.67 27.61
C GLN A 95 0.06 36.16 27.55
N ALA A 96 1.08 35.41 27.93
CA ALA A 96 1.03 33.94 27.95
C ALA A 96 0.00 33.41 28.97
N GLN A 97 -0.12 34.03 30.12
CA GLN A 97 -1.17 33.72 31.10
C GLN A 97 -2.58 33.95 30.53
N ARG A 98 -2.80 35.09 29.85
CA ARG A 98 -4.09 35.33 29.14
C ARG A 98 -4.38 34.30 28.05
N LEU A 99 -3.36 33.82 27.32
CA LEU A 99 -3.51 32.77 26.33
C LEU A 99 -3.89 31.45 27.02
N ALA A 100 -3.24 31.09 28.14
CA ALA A 100 -3.56 29.88 28.90
C ALA A 100 -4.99 29.93 29.48
N GLU A 101 -5.42 31.07 30.00
CA GLU A 101 -6.79 31.28 30.49
C GLU A 101 -7.83 31.15 29.37
N ARG A 102 -7.57 31.76 28.21
CA ARG A 102 -8.42 31.61 27.02
C ARG A 102 -8.49 30.15 26.55
N LEU A 103 -7.35 29.45 26.53
CA LEU A 103 -7.31 28.06 26.17
C LEU A 103 -8.11 27.18 27.14
N ALA A 104 -8.01 27.46 28.45
CA ALA A 104 -8.78 26.75 29.46
C ALA A 104 -10.29 27.00 29.37
N ALA A 105 -10.71 28.11 28.76
CA ALA A 105 -12.12 28.44 28.54
C ALA A 105 -12.71 27.83 27.25
N GLU A 106 -11.87 27.23 26.36
CA GLU A 106 -12.35 26.62 25.12
C GLU A 106 -13.07 25.30 25.41
N PRO A 107 -14.24 25.06 24.78
CA PRO A 107 -14.98 23.79 24.95
C PRO A 107 -14.19 22.59 24.48
N GLY A 108 -14.11 21.55 25.31
CA GLY A 108 -13.39 20.29 25.00
C GLY A 108 -11.88 20.37 25.27
N ILE A 109 -11.42 21.43 25.98
CA ILE A 109 -10.04 21.56 26.46
C ILE A 109 -10.00 21.32 27.97
N THR A 110 -9.06 20.53 28.43
CA THR A 110 -8.83 20.21 29.84
C THR A 110 -7.33 20.15 30.14
N GLY A 111 -6.97 20.15 31.43
CA GLY A 111 -5.59 19.96 31.87
C GLY A 111 -4.62 21.04 31.39
N VAL A 112 -5.08 22.30 31.25
CA VAL A 112 -4.20 23.38 30.80
C VAL A 112 -3.17 23.69 31.87
N GLY A 113 -1.89 23.56 31.51
CA GLY A 113 -0.74 23.89 32.35
C GLY A 113 0.28 24.71 31.54
N SER A 114 0.95 25.65 32.16
CA SER A 114 1.96 26.44 31.47
C SER A 114 3.21 26.63 32.33
N TYR A 115 4.31 27.01 31.72
CA TYR A 115 5.53 27.41 32.42
C TYR A 115 5.23 28.50 33.47
N TRP A 116 4.45 29.50 33.11
CA TRP A 116 4.15 30.65 33.97
C TRP A 116 3.25 30.33 35.16
N GLN A 117 2.55 29.19 35.13
CA GLN A 117 1.72 28.71 36.25
C GLN A 117 2.49 27.77 37.16
N THR A 118 3.34 26.90 36.58
CA THR A 118 3.99 25.80 37.31
C THR A 118 5.44 26.09 37.66
N GLY A 119 6.12 26.98 36.92
CA GLY A 119 7.56 27.20 37.04
C GLY A 119 8.42 25.97 36.62
N SER A 120 7.80 24.98 35.95
CA SER A 120 8.48 23.73 35.59
C SER A 120 9.56 23.98 34.55
N PRO A 121 10.83 23.60 34.83
CA PRO A 121 11.91 23.74 33.85
C PRO A 121 11.68 22.92 32.57
N ALA A 122 10.88 21.86 32.61
CA ALA A 122 10.55 21.06 31.46
C ALA A 122 9.67 21.80 30.42
N LEU A 123 9.00 22.87 30.85
CA LEU A 123 8.16 23.69 29.96
C LEU A 123 8.86 24.99 29.52
N ARG A 124 10.17 25.12 29.73
CA ARG A 124 10.97 26.28 29.34
C ARG A 124 12.19 25.83 28.54
N SER A 125 12.45 26.52 27.43
CA SER A 125 13.66 26.26 26.63
C SER A 125 14.94 26.59 27.41
N GLU A 126 16.03 25.90 27.08
CA GLU A 126 17.35 26.14 27.75
C GLU A 126 17.85 27.55 27.55
N ASP A 127 17.57 28.18 26.42
CA ASP A 127 17.96 29.56 26.13
C ASP A 127 17.00 30.62 26.75
N GLY A 128 15.87 30.19 27.32
CA GLY A 128 14.89 31.01 27.97
C GLY A 128 14.08 31.91 27.04
N ARG A 129 14.03 31.63 25.75
CA ARG A 129 13.27 32.40 24.77
C ARG A 129 11.89 31.82 24.52
N GLU A 130 11.73 30.53 24.71
CA GLU A 130 10.52 29.81 24.43
C GLU A 130 9.98 29.10 25.67
N ALA A 131 8.67 29.00 25.75
CA ALA A 131 8.01 28.22 26.78
C ALA A 131 6.70 27.64 26.28
N LEU A 132 6.20 26.61 26.96
CA LEU A 132 5.04 25.84 26.59
C LEU A 132 3.79 26.15 27.42
N ILE A 133 2.66 26.13 26.71
CA ILE A 133 1.35 25.91 27.31
C ILE A 133 0.91 24.51 26.80
N ALA A 134 0.76 23.59 27.72
CA ALA A 134 0.33 22.22 27.45
C ALA A 134 -1.15 22.07 27.84
N ALA A 135 -1.90 21.35 27.03
CA ALA A 135 -3.32 21.10 27.27
C ALA A 135 -3.74 19.75 26.69
N ARG A 136 -4.93 19.29 27.09
CA ARG A 136 -5.54 18.11 26.49
C ARG A 136 -6.83 18.50 25.77
N ILE A 137 -6.94 18.10 24.50
CA ILE A 137 -8.19 18.08 23.76
C ILE A 137 -8.88 16.74 24.04
N GLU A 138 -10.13 16.80 24.51
CA GLU A 138 -10.93 15.61 24.81
C GLU A 138 -11.57 15.01 23.56
N GLY A 139 -11.92 13.72 23.65
CA GLY A 139 -12.60 12.98 22.60
C GLY A 139 -11.68 12.04 21.82
N ASP A 140 -12.27 11.40 20.81
CA ASP A 140 -11.55 10.57 19.89
C ASP A 140 -10.69 11.39 18.90
N GLU A 141 -9.92 10.73 18.06
CA GLU A 141 -9.03 11.38 17.09
C GLU A 141 -9.77 12.40 16.20
N LYS A 142 -10.97 12.06 15.77
CA LYS A 142 -11.81 12.90 14.92
C LYS A 142 -12.28 14.15 15.67
N THR A 143 -12.88 13.97 16.84
CA THR A 143 -13.39 15.06 17.68
C THR A 143 -12.25 16.02 18.07
N ALA A 144 -11.10 15.47 18.40
CA ALA A 144 -9.91 16.26 18.74
C ALA A 144 -9.42 17.07 17.53
N GLY A 145 -9.39 16.48 16.33
CA GLY A 145 -9.04 17.18 15.09
C GLY A 145 -10.01 18.33 14.75
N GLU A 146 -11.33 18.09 14.83
CA GLU A 146 -12.35 19.10 14.59
C GLU A 146 -12.26 20.25 15.62
N THR A 147 -11.95 19.93 16.89
CA THR A 147 -11.74 20.93 17.93
C THR A 147 -10.50 21.77 17.64
N LEU A 148 -9.39 21.11 17.25
CA LEU A 148 -8.16 21.82 16.88
C LEU A 148 -8.41 22.76 15.70
N GLU A 149 -9.05 22.29 14.61
CA GLU A 149 -9.34 23.10 13.42
C GLU A 149 -10.14 24.36 13.76
N ARG A 150 -11.15 24.22 14.63
CA ARG A 150 -12.00 25.34 15.09
C ARG A 150 -11.21 26.39 15.87
N MET A 151 -10.29 25.95 16.75
CA MET A 151 -9.64 26.86 17.71
C MET A 151 -8.25 27.34 17.26
N ALA A 152 -7.51 26.58 16.45
CA ALA A 152 -6.11 26.85 16.18
C ALA A 152 -5.85 28.27 15.64
N SER A 153 -6.72 28.76 14.75
CA SER A 153 -6.60 30.12 14.20
C SER A 153 -6.68 31.24 15.23
N ALA A 154 -7.32 31.00 16.38
CA ALA A 154 -7.44 31.99 17.47
C ALA A 154 -6.19 32.08 18.35
N PHE A 155 -5.34 31.04 18.31
CA PHE A 155 -4.12 30.96 19.14
C PHE A 155 -2.83 31.07 18.31
N ARG A 156 -2.87 30.76 17.01
CA ARG A 156 -1.71 30.81 16.10
C ARG A 156 -1.32 32.26 15.78
N GLY A 157 0.00 32.48 15.65
CA GLY A 157 0.57 33.73 15.17
C GLY A 157 0.92 34.74 16.28
N THR A 158 1.03 36.02 15.93
CA THR A 158 1.53 37.06 16.83
C THR A 158 0.44 37.58 17.80
N HIS A 159 0.72 37.49 19.08
CA HIS A 159 -0.13 37.98 20.17
C HIS A 159 0.61 38.98 21.03
N GLY A 160 0.66 40.24 20.60
CA GLY A 160 1.42 41.29 21.29
C GLY A 160 2.93 41.02 21.24
N PRO A 161 3.59 40.77 22.39
CA PRO A 161 5.03 40.56 22.45
C PRO A 161 5.46 39.08 22.11
N VAL A 162 4.52 38.17 21.85
CA VAL A 162 4.80 36.75 21.66
C VAL A 162 4.31 36.26 20.30
N GLU A 163 5.02 35.30 19.75
CA GLU A 163 4.57 34.48 18.62
C GLU A 163 4.19 33.09 19.12
N VAL A 164 3.07 32.55 18.64
CA VAL A 164 2.53 31.28 19.10
C VAL A 164 2.39 30.32 17.93
N SER A 165 3.00 29.13 18.07
CA SER A 165 2.85 28.03 17.16
C SER A 165 2.12 26.87 17.83
N VAL A 166 1.31 26.16 17.03
CA VAL A 166 0.48 25.06 17.51
C VAL A 166 1.13 23.73 17.16
N GLY A 167 1.32 22.88 18.17
CA GLY A 167 1.95 21.57 18.05
C GLY A 167 1.30 20.52 18.94
N GLY A 168 2.03 19.43 19.13
CA GLY A 168 1.58 18.28 19.91
C GLY A 168 0.94 17.17 19.05
N PRO A 169 0.69 15.98 19.62
CA PRO A 169 0.24 14.80 18.89
C PRO A 169 -1.03 15.00 18.04
N VAL A 170 -2.00 15.77 18.53
CA VAL A 170 -3.24 16.06 17.76
C VAL A 170 -2.94 16.94 16.56
N ALA A 171 -2.06 17.95 16.70
CA ALA A 171 -1.70 18.85 15.61
C ALA A 171 -0.92 18.09 14.51
N VAL A 172 0.03 17.22 14.89
CA VAL A 172 0.79 16.38 13.96
C VAL A 172 -0.15 15.47 13.16
N ARG A 173 -1.08 14.78 13.83
CA ARG A 173 -2.04 13.90 13.15
C ARG A 173 -2.98 14.65 12.21
N HIS A 174 -3.52 15.77 12.66
CA HIS A 174 -4.42 16.60 11.85
C HIS A 174 -3.70 17.15 10.61
N GLU A 175 -2.51 17.73 10.78
CA GLU A 175 -1.71 18.27 9.67
C GLU A 175 -1.31 17.17 8.68
N MET A 176 -0.95 15.97 9.17
CA MET A 176 -0.68 14.81 8.34
C MET A 176 -1.90 14.43 7.50
N GLN A 177 -3.10 14.38 8.09
CA GLN A 177 -4.34 14.06 7.38
C GLN A 177 -4.65 15.07 6.27
N VAL A 178 -4.53 16.37 6.56
CA VAL A 178 -4.73 17.44 5.57
C VAL A 178 -3.73 17.32 4.41
N ILE A 179 -2.45 17.10 4.72
CA ILE A 179 -1.40 16.95 3.70
C ILE A 179 -1.65 15.72 2.84
N ILE A 180 -2.08 14.60 3.42
CA ILE A 180 -2.38 13.38 2.66
C ILE A 180 -3.54 13.60 1.69
N GLN A 181 -4.61 14.27 2.12
CA GLN A 181 -5.75 14.59 1.26
C GLN A 181 -5.35 15.50 0.09
N ASP A 182 -4.60 16.56 0.36
CA ASP A 182 -4.06 17.45 -0.65
C ASP A 182 -3.14 16.74 -1.65
N ASP A 183 -2.26 15.88 -1.14
CA ASP A 183 -1.30 15.15 -1.95
C ASP A 183 -2.00 14.10 -2.83
N LEU A 184 -3.08 13.47 -2.34
CA LEU A 184 -3.90 12.56 -3.13
C LEU A 184 -4.52 13.28 -4.34
N LEU A 185 -5.13 14.45 -4.12
CA LEU A 185 -5.69 15.26 -5.20
C LEU A 185 -4.63 15.66 -6.23
N ARG A 186 -3.43 16.05 -5.79
CA ARG A 186 -2.31 16.39 -6.68
C ARG A 186 -1.84 15.17 -7.47
N ALA A 187 -1.70 14.02 -6.80
CA ALA A 187 -1.32 12.77 -7.45
C ALA A 187 -2.34 12.36 -8.54
N GLU A 188 -3.64 12.48 -8.28
CA GLU A 188 -4.69 12.20 -9.25
C GLU A 188 -4.65 13.16 -10.45
N LEU A 189 -4.46 14.46 -10.22
CA LEU A 189 -4.34 15.47 -11.28
C LEU A 189 -3.14 15.23 -12.20
N ILE A 190 -2.07 14.61 -11.70
CA ILE A 190 -0.88 14.24 -12.49
C ILE A 190 -1.11 12.88 -13.15
N ALA A 191 -1.52 11.88 -12.38
CA ALA A 191 -1.63 10.50 -12.83
C ALA A 191 -2.67 10.31 -13.94
N LEU A 192 -3.85 10.91 -13.83
CA LEU A 192 -4.94 10.70 -14.78
C LEU A 192 -4.60 11.17 -16.20
N PRO A 193 -4.11 12.42 -16.43
CA PRO A 193 -3.74 12.86 -17.77
C PRO A 193 -2.58 12.07 -18.37
N VAL A 194 -1.53 11.80 -17.57
CA VAL A 194 -0.35 11.06 -18.04
C VAL A 194 -0.75 9.63 -18.40
N THR A 195 -1.55 8.98 -17.57
CA THR A 195 -2.09 7.63 -17.82
C THR A 195 -2.94 7.61 -19.09
N LEU A 196 -3.82 8.59 -19.29
CA LEU A 196 -4.63 8.69 -20.51
C LEU A 196 -3.75 8.82 -21.77
N VAL A 197 -2.72 9.65 -21.73
CA VAL A 197 -1.77 9.79 -22.86
C VAL A 197 -1.06 8.45 -23.12
N LEU A 198 -0.57 7.77 -22.09
CA LEU A 198 0.07 6.47 -22.22
C LEU A 198 -0.89 5.42 -22.80
N LEU A 199 -2.13 5.38 -22.32
CA LEU A 199 -3.17 4.49 -22.85
C LEU A 199 -3.47 4.76 -24.33
N VAL A 200 -3.56 6.02 -24.74
CA VAL A 200 -3.72 6.40 -26.15
C VAL A 200 -2.51 5.95 -26.97
N MET A 201 -1.30 6.08 -26.45
CA MET A 201 -0.09 5.59 -27.11
C MET A 201 -0.07 4.06 -27.26
N VAL A 202 -0.56 3.32 -26.26
CA VAL A 202 -0.58 1.86 -26.25
C VAL A 202 -1.68 1.33 -27.18
N PHE A 203 -2.90 1.84 -27.05
CA PHE A 203 -4.03 1.37 -27.85
C PHE A 203 -4.08 1.97 -29.25
N GLY A 204 -3.56 3.16 -29.45
CA GLY A 204 -3.63 3.92 -30.69
C GLY A 204 -5.03 4.47 -31.01
N SER A 205 -6.00 4.33 -30.11
CA SER A 205 -7.38 4.78 -30.22
C SER A 205 -7.83 5.44 -28.92
N ALA A 206 -8.41 6.62 -29.01
CA ALA A 206 -8.92 7.32 -27.83
C ALA A 206 -10.10 6.58 -27.19
N VAL A 207 -10.99 5.98 -27.99
CA VAL A 207 -12.12 5.20 -27.47
C VAL A 207 -11.63 3.99 -26.68
N ALA A 208 -10.63 3.25 -27.20
CA ALA A 208 -10.05 2.11 -26.50
C ALA A 208 -9.32 2.53 -25.22
N ALA A 209 -8.72 3.74 -25.17
CA ALA A 209 -8.01 4.26 -24.00
C ALA A 209 -8.95 4.71 -22.87
N LEU A 210 -10.14 5.22 -23.21
CA LEU A 210 -11.11 5.65 -22.20
C LEU A 210 -11.79 4.50 -21.46
N LEU A 211 -11.87 3.29 -22.05
CA LEU A 211 -12.51 2.14 -21.42
C LEU A 211 -11.78 1.70 -20.13
N PRO A 212 -10.45 1.46 -20.12
CA PRO A 212 -9.71 1.15 -18.89
C PRO A 212 -9.85 2.22 -17.81
N LEU A 213 -9.75 3.48 -18.21
CA LEU A 213 -9.88 4.62 -17.29
C LEU A 213 -11.27 4.64 -16.62
N GLY A 214 -12.33 4.45 -17.41
CA GLY A 214 -13.71 4.39 -16.88
C GLY A 214 -13.91 3.25 -15.90
N ILE A 215 -13.30 2.08 -16.15
CA ILE A 215 -13.34 0.93 -15.24
C ILE A 215 -12.60 1.23 -13.94
N GLY A 216 -11.44 1.89 -14.02
CA GLY A 216 -10.68 2.33 -12.85
C GLY A 216 -11.46 3.27 -11.96
N ILE A 217 -12.11 4.27 -12.55
CA ILE A 217 -12.96 5.22 -11.83
C ILE A 217 -14.13 4.50 -11.12
N VAL A 218 -14.80 3.57 -11.79
CA VAL A 218 -15.87 2.77 -11.17
C VAL A 218 -15.36 1.95 -9.99
N ALA A 219 -14.19 1.34 -10.12
CA ALA A 219 -13.57 0.56 -9.04
C ALA A 219 -13.20 1.43 -7.84
N ILE A 220 -12.61 2.61 -8.05
CA ILE A 220 -12.24 3.56 -6.99
C ILE A 220 -13.49 4.05 -6.25
N LEU A 221 -14.51 4.54 -7.00
CA LEU A 221 -15.74 5.06 -6.39
C LEU A 221 -16.51 3.97 -5.63
N GLY A 222 -16.55 2.75 -6.18
CA GLY A 222 -17.13 1.60 -5.50
C GLY A 222 -16.37 1.23 -4.23
N THR A 223 -15.04 1.29 -4.24
CA THR A 223 -14.21 1.01 -3.06
C THR A 223 -14.41 2.06 -1.98
N ASN A 224 -14.48 3.34 -2.33
CA ASN A 224 -14.76 4.39 -1.36
C ASN A 224 -16.12 4.18 -0.67
N ALA A 225 -17.13 3.71 -1.38
CA ALA A 225 -18.42 3.35 -0.77
C ALA A 225 -18.31 2.14 0.17
N VAL A 226 -17.50 1.12 -0.18
CA VAL A 226 -17.22 -0.02 0.70
C VAL A 226 -16.49 0.43 1.96
N LEU A 227 -15.43 1.23 1.82
CA LEU A 227 -14.67 1.76 2.95
C LEU A 227 -15.54 2.61 3.86
N ARG A 228 -16.42 3.45 3.28
CA ARG A 228 -17.40 4.24 4.06
C ARG A 228 -18.35 3.37 4.86
N GLY A 229 -18.78 2.24 4.29
CA GLY A 229 -19.58 1.26 5.05
C GLY A 229 -18.78 0.57 6.15
N LEU A 230 -17.50 0.31 5.94
CA LEU A 230 -16.62 -0.31 6.94
C LEU A 230 -16.33 0.63 8.12
N THR A 231 -16.25 1.96 7.91
CA THR A 231 -16.03 2.92 9.00
C THR A 231 -17.17 2.96 10.04
N GLU A 232 -18.31 2.32 9.78
CA GLU A 232 -19.38 2.14 10.78
C GLU A 232 -19.11 0.98 11.76
N PHE A 233 -18.18 0.07 11.42
CA PHE A 233 -17.93 -1.15 12.19
C PHE A 233 -16.49 -1.30 12.68
N THR A 234 -15.55 -0.60 12.06
CA THR A 234 -14.11 -0.70 12.39
C THR A 234 -13.38 0.58 12.00
N ASP A 235 -12.26 0.82 12.67
CA ASP A 235 -11.37 1.91 12.31
C ASP A 235 -10.72 1.64 10.96
N VAL A 236 -10.65 2.68 10.12
CA VAL A 236 -10.05 2.64 8.79
C VAL A 236 -9.09 3.81 8.64
N SER A 237 -7.88 3.51 8.18
CA SER A 237 -6.84 4.51 7.97
C SER A 237 -7.01 5.25 6.64
N VAL A 238 -6.88 6.59 6.66
CA VAL A 238 -6.95 7.46 5.48
C VAL A 238 -5.88 7.12 4.43
N PHE A 239 -4.74 6.59 4.85
CA PHE A 239 -3.68 6.14 3.95
C PHE A 239 -4.14 5.06 2.96
N ALA A 240 -5.17 4.27 3.32
CA ALA A 240 -5.73 3.24 2.44
C ALA A 240 -6.36 3.80 1.16
N MET A 241 -6.76 5.09 1.15
CA MET A 241 -7.26 5.76 -0.05
C MET A 241 -6.19 5.91 -1.13
N ASN A 242 -4.92 6.14 -0.75
CA ASN A 242 -3.81 6.19 -1.68
C ASN A 242 -3.65 4.86 -2.44
N LEU A 243 -3.76 3.73 -1.73
CA LEU A 243 -3.72 2.41 -2.35
C LEU A 243 -4.96 2.16 -3.21
N THR A 244 -6.14 2.60 -2.78
CA THR A 244 -7.39 2.49 -3.56
C THR A 244 -7.24 3.15 -4.92
N THR A 245 -6.75 4.39 -4.97
CA THR A 245 -6.54 5.13 -6.22
C THR A 245 -5.46 4.46 -7.08
N ALA A 246 -4.33 4.10 -6.47
CA ALA A 246 -3.22 3.48 -7.18
C ALA A 246 -3.58 2.13 -7.82
N LEU A 247 -4.11 1.21 -7.01
CA LEU A 247 -4.50 -0.12 -7.49
C LEU A 247 -5.76 -0.04 -8.37
N GLY A 248 -6.68 0.86 -8.05
CA GLY A 248 -7.90 1.08 -8.83
C GLY A 248 -7.62 1.51 -10.26
N LEU A 249 -6.70 2.45 -10.45
CA LEU A 249 -6.24 2.81 -11.79
C LEU A 249 -5.35 1.73 -12.38
N GLY A 250 -4.31 1.29 -11.68
CA GLY A 250 -3.32 0.36 -12.20
C GLY A 250 -3.92 -0.97 -12.64
N LEU A 251 -4.54 -1.72 -11.73
CA LEU A 251 -5.09 -3.05 -12.02
C LEU A 251 -6.31 -3.01 -12.95
N ALA A 252 -7.18 -2.01 -12.80
CA ALA A 252 -8.31 -1.87 -13.73
C ALA A 252 -7.83 -1.64 -15.17
N ILE A 253 -6.77 -0.83 -15.35
CA ILE A 253 -6.14 -0.60 -16.64
C ILE A 253 -5.53 -1.90 -17.17
N ASP A 254 -4.81 -2.64 -16.34
CA ASP A 254 -4.19 -3.90 -16.73
C ASP A 254 -5.22 -4.94 -17.16
N TYR A 255 -6.26 -5.15 -16.37
CA TYR A 255 -7.34 -6.08 -16.71
C TYR A 255 -8.07 -5.66 -17.98
N ALA A 256 -8.40 -4.38 -18.12
CA ALA A 256 -9.06 -3.87 -19.32
C ALA A 256 -8.14 -3.94 -20.56
N LEU A 257 -6.83 -3.70 -20.39
CA LEU A 257 -5.85 -3.78 -21.47
C LEU A 257 -5.82 -5.19 -22.08
N PHE A 258 -5.83 -6.24 -21.25
CA PHE A 258 -5.87 -7.63 -21.72
C PHE A 258 -7.19 -7.96 -22.42
N VAL A 259 -8.32 -7.57 -21.85
CA VAL A 259 -9.64 -7.84 -22.40
C VAL A 259 -9.84 -7.10 -23.75
N VAL A 260 -9.53 -5.80 -23.80
CA VAL A 260 -9.70 -4.98 -25.03
C VAL A 260 -8.77 -5.46 -26.14
N ARG A 261 -7.51 -5.81 -25.80
CA ARG A 261 -6.56 -6.31 -26.79
C ARG A 261 -7.03 -7.64 -27.38
N ARG A 262 -7.42 -8.61 -26.53
CA ARG A 262 -7.91 -9.90 -27.00
C ARG A 262 -9.15 -9.75 -27.87
N PHE A 263 -10.09 -8.92 -27.47
CA PHE A 263 -11.28 -8.60 -28.28
C PHE A 263 -10.91 -8.03 -29.65
N ARG A 264 -9.93 -7.12 -29.71
CA ARG A 264 -9.45 -6.55 -30.98
C ARG A 264 -8.74 -7.56 -31.87
N GLU A 265 -8.01 -8.52 -31.28
CA GLU A 265 -7.37 -9.62 -31.99
C GLU A 265 -8.43 -10.53 -32.63
N GLU A 266 -9.50 -10.89 -31.92
CA GLU A 266 -10.63 -11.69 -32.45
C GLU A 266 -11.40 -10.96 -33.55
N LEU A 267 -11.66 -9.66 -33.39
CA LEU A 267 -12.28 -8.86 -34.46
C LEU A 267 -11.40 -8.80 -35.72
N ALA A 268 -10.09 -8.65 -35.55
CA ALA A 268 -9.13 -8.62 -36.67
C ALA A 268 -9.02 -9.97 -37.38
N ALA A 269 -9.27 -11.07 -36.66
CA ALA A 269 -9.38 -12.41 -37.22
C ALA A 269 -10.71 -12.68 -37.95
N GLY A 270 -11.62 -11.70 -37.98
CA GLY A 270 -12.90 -11.81 -38.70
C GLY A 270 -14.07 -12.31 -37.86
N ALA A 271 -13.90 -12.51 -36.56
CA ALA A 271 -15.00 -12.93 -35.69
C ALA A 271 -16.07 -11.84 -35.56
N GLY A 272 -17.34 -12.23 -35.54
CA GLY A 272 -18.43 -11.32 -35.21
C GLY A 272 -18.32 -10.82 -33.77
N THR A 273 -18.83 -9.61 -33.47
CA THR A 273 -18.68 -8.93 -32.17
C THR A 273 -19.08 -9.82 -30.99
N GLY A 274 -20.19 -10.56 -31.08
CA GLY A 274 -20.64 -11.46 -30.00
C GLY A 274 -19.70 -12.64 -29.78
N ALA A 275 -19.23 -13.26 -30.87
CA ALA A 275 -18.26 -14.36 -30.82
C ALA A 275 -16.91 -13.89 -30.25
N ALA A 276 -16.43 -12.72 -30.68
CA ALA A 276 -15.22 -12.10 -30.19
C ALA A 276 -15.29 -11.85 -28.67
N VAL A 277 -16.38 -11.31 -28.13
CA VAL A 277 -16.58 -11.14 -26.69
C VAL A 277 -16.63 -12.47 -25.96
N ALA A 278 -17.34 -13.48 -26.49
CA ALA A 278 -17.44 -14.79 -25.86
C ALA A 278 -16.06 -15.49 -25.77
N THR A 279 -15.25 -15.41 -26.82
CA THR A 279 -13.89 -15.96 -26.83
C THR A 279 -12.97 -15.19 -25.87
N THR A 280 -13.06 -13.87 -25.86
CA THR A 280 -12.29 -13.01 -24.95
C THR A 280 -12.57 -13.34 -23.48
N LEU A 281 -13.85 -13.53 -23.11
CA LEU A 281 -14.21 -13.90 -21.73
C LEU A 281 -13.73 -15.31 -21.35
N ARG A 282 -13.75 -16.25 -22.29
CA ARG A 282 -13.25 -17.60 -22.02
C ARG A 282 -11.72 -17.68 -21.84
N THR A 283 -10.98 -16.81 -22.51
CA THR A 283 -9.51 -16.77 -22.45
C THR A 283 -9.03 -15.69 -21.48
N ALA A 284 -8.96 -14.41 -21.90
CA ALA A 284 -8.48 -13.30 -21.08
C ALA A 284 -9.28 -13.11 -19.78
N GLY A 285 -10.61 -13.39 -19.79
CA GLY A 285 -11.43 -13.27 -18.60
C GLY A 285 -11.04 -14.24 -17.47
N ARG A 286 -10.64 -15.46 -17.81
CA ARG A 286 -10.15 -16.42 -16.81
C ARG A 286 -8.83 -15.95 -16.19
N THR A 287 -7.92 -15.47 -17.02
CA THR A 287 -6.62 -14.97 -16.56
C THR A 287 -6.80 -13.75 -15.64
N VAL A 288 -7.70 -12.81 -15.97
CA VAL A 288 -8.05 -11.68 -15.10
C VAL A 288 -8.60 -12.13 -13.75
N LEU A 289 -9.48 -13.13 -13.73
CA LEU A 289 -10.03 -13.65 -12.46
C LEU A 289 -8.94 -14.25 -11.58
N PHE A 290 -8.01 -15.02 -12.18
CA PHE A 290 -6.89 -15.61 -11.47
C PHE A 290 -5.96 -14.56 -10.87
N SER A 291 -5.58 -13.60 -11.69
CA SER A 291 -4.77 -12.47 -11.30
C SER A 291 -5.41 -11.72 -10.13
N ALA A 292 -6.68 -11.34 -10.27
CA ALA A 292 -7.40 -10.66 -9.20
C ALA A 292 -7.43 -11.48 -7.89
N LEU A 293 -7.63 -12.79 -7.98
CA LEU A 293 -7.64 -13.66 -6.79
C LEU A 293 -6.26 -13.73 -6.14
N THR A 294 -5.19 -13.83 -6.92
CA THR A 294 -3.81 -13.88 -6.40
C THR A 294 -3.46 -12.57 -5.66
N VAL A 295 -3.79 -11.42 -6.26
CA VAL A 295 -3.57 -10.12 -5.63
C VAL A 295 -4.42 -9.96 -4.37
N ALA A 296 -5.72 -10.31 -4.45
CA ALA A 296 -6.63 -10.20 -3.31
C ALA A 296 -6.17 -11.04 -2.11
N VAL A 297 -5.65 -12.27 -2.34
CA VAL A 297 -5.12 -13.13 -1.28
C VAL A 297 -3.82 -12.59 -0.71
N SER A 298 -2.92 -12.05 -1.56
CA SER A 298 -1.70 -11.41 -1.07
C SER A 298 -2.03 -10.24 -0.13
N LEU A 299 -3.01 -9.42 -0.50
CA LEU A 299 -3.48 -8.30 0.34
C LEU A 299 -4.24 -8.79 1.59
N ALA A 300 -5.00 -9.89 1.48
CA ALA A 300 -5.71 -10.49 2.62
C ALA A 300 -4.76 -11.00 3.71
N ALA A 301 -3.51 -11.33 3.39
CA ALA A 301 -2.52 -11.71 4.39
C ALA A 301 -2.27 -10.62 5.44
N MET A 302 -2.49 -9.34 5.09
CA MET A 302 -2.40 -8.25 6.06
C MET A 302 -3.50 -8.27 7.14
N LEU A 303 -4.59 -9.01 6.95
CA LEU A 303 -5.65 -9.16 7.96
C LEU A 303 -5.20 -9.95 9.20
N VAL A 304 -4.08 -10.67 9.11
CA VAL A 304 -3.49 -11.41 10.23
C VAL A 304 -2.93 -10.47 11.31
N PHE A 305 -2.53 -9.26 10.92
CA PHE A 305 -1.93 -8.28 11.82
C PHE A 305 -3.00 -7.52 12.63
N PRO A 306 -2.71 -7.15 13.89
CA PRO A 306 -3.66 -6.43 14.73
C PRO A 306 -3.79 -4.95 14.37
N GLN A 307 -2.74 -4.35 13.79
CA GLN A 307 -2.68 -2.94 13.41
C GLN A 307 -3.79 -2.59 12.40
N TYR A 308 -4.69 -1.66 12.76
CA TYR A 308 -5.79 -1.30 11.85
C TYR A 308 -5.28 -0.58 10.59
N PHE A 309 -4.08 0.00 10.62
CA PHE A 309 -3.38 0.51 9.44
C PHE A 309 -3.24 -0.59 8.36
N LEU A 310 -2.64 -1.74 8.69
CA LEU A 310 -2.46 -2.86 7.76
C LEU A 310 -3.80 -3.47 7.31
N ARG A 311 -4.75 -3.63 8.24
CA ARG A 311 -6.09 -4.13 7.93
C ARG A 311 -6.84 -3.21 6.96
N SER A 312 -6.68 -1.89 7.10
CA SER A 312 -7.29 -0.90 6.21
C SER A 312 -6.80 -1.03 4.78
N PHE A 313 -5.50 -1.25 4.59
CA PHE A 313 -4.93 -1.53 3.28
C PHE A 313 -5.41 -2.86 2.70
N ALA A 314 -5.61 -3.88 3.54
CA ALA A 314 -6.22 -5.13 3.10
C ALA A 314 -7.66 -4.91 2.62
N TYR A 315 -8.49 -4.21 3.39
CA TYR A 315 -9.88 -3.93 3.01
C TYR A 315 -9.96 -3.14 1.70
N ALA A 316 -9.21 -2.05 1.60
CA ALA A 316 -9.16 -1.21 0.40
C ALA A 316 -8.66 -1.99 -0.82
N GLY A 317 -7.56 -2.70 -0.64
CA GLY A 317 -6.92 -3.45 -1.71
C GLY A 317 -7.79 -4.61 -2.22
N ILE A 318 -8.38 -5.41 -1.34
CA ILE A 318 -9.28 -6.49 -1.72
C ILE A 318 -10.50 -5.94 -2.43
N ALA A 319 -11.13 -4.89 -1.89
CA ALA A 319 -12.32 -4.28 -2.48
C ALA A 319 -12.02 -3.74 -3.88
N VAL A 320 -10.95 -2.96 -4.05
CA VAL A 320 -10.61 -2.35 -5.34
C VAL A 320 -10.23 -3.39 -6.39
N VAL A 321 -9.49 -4.42 -6.01
CA VAL A 321 -9.10 -5.51 -6.93
C VAL A 321 -10.33 -6.29 -7.42
N LEU A 322 -11.23 -6.66 -6.50
CA LEU A 322 -12.43 -7.41 -6.85
C LEU A 322 -13.41 -6.57 -7.67
N LEU A 323 -13.57 -5.28 -7.34
CA LEU A 323 -14.41 -4.36 -8.12
C LEU A 323 -13.83 -4.08 -9.50
N ALA A 324 -12.51 -3.90 -9.62
CA ALA A 324 -11.84 -3.74 -10.91
C ALA A 324 -12.00 -4.99 -11.79
N ALA A 325 -11.81 -6.18 -11.23
CA ALA A 325 -12.03 -7.44 -11.92
C ALA A 325 -13.50 -7.62 -12.34
N ALA A 326 -14.44 -7.35 -11.43
CA ALA A 326 -15.87 -7.41 -11.75
C ALA A 326 -16.25 -6.43 -12.87
N ALA A 327 -15.76 -5.21 -12.82
CA ALA A 327 -15.98 -4.21 -13.86
C ALA A 327 -15.35 -4.62 -15.20
N ALA A 328 -14.14 -5.16 -15.19
CA ALA A 328 -13.48 -5.67 -16.40
C ALA A 328 -14.17 -6.91 -16.99
N LEU A 329 -14.84 -7.74 -16.19
CA LEU A 329 -15.50 -8.97 -16.64
C LEU A 329 -17.00 -8.78 -16.94
N ILE A 330 -17.63 -7.73 -16.41
CA ILE A 330 -19.08 -7.50 -16.57
C ILE A 330 -19.36 -6.22 -17.40
N LEU A 331 -18.76 -5.07 -17.01
CA LEU A 331 -19.07 -3.80 -17.66
C LEU A 331 -18.32 -3.65 -18.99
N LEU A 332 -17.06 -4.03 -19.03
CA LEU A 332 -16.26 -3.90 -20.24
C LEU A 332 -16.77 -4.77 -21.38
N PRO A 333 -17.14 -6.06 -21.22
CA PRO A 333 -17.78 -6.83 -22.29
C PRO A 333 -19.10 -6.24 -22.78
N ALA A 334 -19.94 -5.69 -21.90
CA ALA A 334 -21.16 -5.00 -22.28
C ALA A 334 -20.87 -3.74 -23.14
N ALA A 335 -19.85 -2.96 -22.74
CA ALA A 335 -19.41 -1.81 -23.53
C ALA A 335 -18.84 -2.22 -24.90
N LEU A 336 -18.01 -3.28 -24.94
CA LEU A 336 -17.42 -3.79 -26.19
C LEU A 336 -18.48 -4.33 -27.16
N LEU A 337 -19.55 -4.97 -26.66
CA LEU A 337 -20.68 -5.41 -27.48
C LEU A 337 -21.39 -4.23 -28.16
N LEU A 338 -21.55 -3.11 -27.46
CA LEU A 338 -22.19 -1.91 -28.01
C LEU A 338 -21.28 -1.13 -28.95
N LEU A 339 -19.99 -1.09 -28.67
CA LEU A 339 -19.01 -0.38 -29.49
C LEU A 339 -18.62 -1.16 -30.75
N GLY A 340 -18.50 -2.49 -30.67
CA GLY A 340 -18.06 -3.33 -31.78
C GLY A 340 -16.78 -2.78 -32.44
N HIS A 341 -16.80 -2.58 -33.75
CA HIS A 341 -15.66 -2.03 -34.48
C HIS A 341 -15.32 -0.58 -34.12
N ARG A 342 -16.26 0.17 -33.50
CA ARG A 342 -16.03 1.56 -33.06
C ARG A 342 -15.00 1.67 -31.93
N VAL A 343 -14.63 0.56 -31.29
CA VAL A 343 -13.51 0.52 -30.33
C VAL A 343 -12.20 1.03 -30.96
N ASN A 344 -12.05 0.95 -32.27
CA ASN A 344 -10.92 1.47 -33.04
C ASN A 344 -11.12 2.92 -33.54
N ALA A 345 -12.22 3.60 -33.19
CA ALA A 345 -12.48 4.96 -33.61
C ALA A 345 -11.50 5.95 -32.97
N LEU A 346 -11.34 7.12 -33.60
CA LEU A 346 -10.38 8.14 -33.21
C LEU A 346 -8.94 7.58 -33.16
N ASP A 347 -8.49 6.97 -34.28
CA ASP A 347 -7.13 6.43 -34.40
C ASP A 347 -6.09 7.58 -34.44
N LEU A 348 -5.34 7.72 -33.34
CA LEU A 348 -4.33 8.72 -33.13
C LEU A 348 -2.89 8.20 -33.44
N ARG A 349 -2.74 6.99 -34.01
CA ARG A 349 -1.44 6.40 -34.33
C ARG A 349 -0.60 7.28 -35.26
N ARG A 350 -1.29 8.01 -36.16
CA ARG A 350 -0.65 8.94 -37.09
C ARG A 350 0.02 10.12 -36.35
N LEU A 351 -0.55 10.55 -35.25
CA LEU A 351 -0.02 11.64 -34.42
C LEU A 351 1.33 11.25 -33.76
N PHE A 352 1.51 9.96 -33.46
CA PHE A 352 2.71 9.41 -32.82
C PHE A 352 3.70 8.77 -33.83
N GLY A 353 3.56 9.03 -35.14
CA GLY A 353 4.48 8.60 -36.20
C GLY A 353 4.62 7.08 -36.36
N ARG A 354 3.71 6.29 -35.76
CA ARG A 354 3.74 4.82 -35.83
C ARG A 354 3.06 4.35 -37.13
N ARG A 355 3.87 3.87 -38.09
CA ARG A 355 3.37 3.22 -39.30
C ARG A 355 2.80 1.83 -38.95
N PRO A 356 1.57 1.47 -39.42
CA PRO A 356 1.09 0.11 -39.34
C PRO A 356 2.02 -0.80 -40.17
N GLY A 357 2.63 -1.81 -39.56
CA GLY A 357 3.37 -2.83 -40.31
C GLY A 357 4.69 -3.34 -39.74
N ARG A 358 5.30 -2.73 -38.74
CA ARG A 358 6.43 -3.38 -38.06
C ARG A 358 5.88 -4.39 -37.05
N ALA A 359 6.32 -5.65 -37.15
CA ALA A 359 5.97 -6.71 -36.23
C ALA A 359 6.24 -6.27 -34.78
N ALA A 360 5.17 -5.82 -34.08
CA ALA A 360 5.25 -5.44 -32.68
C ALA A 360 5.73 -6.68 -31.91
N GLY A 361 6.86 -6.57 -31.19
CA GLY A 361 7.41 -7.65 -30.38
C GLY A 361 8.65 -8.35 -30.93
N ALA A 362 9.09 -8.08 -32.18
CA ALA A 362 10.31 -8.70 -32.73
C ALA A 362 11.57 -8.40 -31.87
N GLY A 363 11.61 -7.24 -31.20
CA GLY A 363 12.67 -6.88 -30.26
C GLY A 363 12.69 -7.79 -29.04
N TRP A 364 11.52 -8.07 -28.46
CA TRP A 364 11.37 -8.97 -27.31
C TRP A 364 11.76 -10.42 -27.65
N GLY A 365 11.39 -10.91 -28.83
CA GLY A 365 11.80 -12.24 -29.29
C GLY A 365 13.33 -12.36 -29.51
N ARG A 366 13.99 -11.30 -30.00
CA ARG A 366 15.46 -11.25 -30.11
C ARG A 366 16.15 -11.20 -28.75
N MET A 367 15.60 -10.41 -27.81
CA MET A 367 16.10 -10.35 -26.44
C MET A 367 15.98 -11.68 -25.74
N ALA A 368 14.82 -12.36 -25.83
CA ALA A 368 14.63 -13.69 -25.28
C ALA A 368 15.64 -14.71 -25.85
N ALA A 369 15.87 -14.68 -27.18
CA ALA A 369 16.86 -15.53 -27.81
C ALA A 369 18.31 -15.24 -27.34
N LEU A 370 18.68 -13.96 -27.13
CA LEU A 370 19.97 -13.58 -26.57
C LEU A 370 20.16 -14.09 -25.15
N VAL A 371 19.15 -13.89 -24.29
CA VAL A 371 19.16 -14.32 -22.90
C VAL A 371 19.28 -15.85 -22.81
N MET A 372 18.48 -16.58 -23.61
CA MET A 372 18.52 -18.05 -23.62
C MET A 372 19.86 -18.61 -24.13
N ARG A 373 20.52 -17.94 -25.08
CA ARG A 373 21.86 -18.35 -25.56
C ARG A 373 22.93 -18.30 -24.46
N ARG A 374 22.81 -17.36 -23.51
CA ARG A 374 23.75 -17.17 -22.40
C ARG A 374 23.04 -17.29 -21.07
N ALA A 375 22.11 -18.26 -20.96
CA ALA A 375 21.22 -18.39 -19.81
C ALA A 375 21.94 -18.42 -18.45
N PRO A 376 23.06 -19.15 -18.25
CA PRO A 376 23.76 -19.13 -16.96
C PRO A 376 24.29 -17.74 -16.60
N LEU A 377 24.83 -17.01 -17.58
CA LEU A 377 25.36 -15.66 -17.34
C LEU A 377 24.26 -14.67 -16.93
N PHE A 378 23.13 -14.70 -17.64
CA PHE A 378 22.00 -13.82 -17.29
C PHE A 378 21.34 -14.23 -15.98
N ALA A 379 21.17 -15.53 -15.71
CA ALA A 379 20.59 -16.01 -14.45
C ALA A 379 21.45 -15.60 -13.26
N VAL A 380 22.75 -15.93 -13.28
CA VAL A 380 23.66 -15.63 -12.17
C VAL A 380 23.93 -14.13 -12.05
N GLY A 381 24.21 -13.44 -13.17
CA GLY A 381 24.51 -12.00 -13.15
C GLY A 381 23.34 -11.16 -12.68
N THR A 382 22.11 -11.47 -13.14
CA THR A 382 20.90 -10.75 -12.69
C THR A 382 20.58 -11.07 -11.23
N ALA A 383 20.65 -12.35 -10.83
CA ALA A 383 20.42 -12.74 -9.43
C ALA A 383 21.45 -12.08 -8.50
N ALA A 384 22.74 -12.10 -8.86
CA ALA A 384 23.80 -11.44 -8.09
C ALA A 384 23.55 -9.92 -8.00
N GLY A 385 23.15 -9.26 -9.08
CA GLY A 385 22.80 -7.84 -9.08
C GLY A 385 21.63 -7.52 -8.15
N LEU A 386 20.57 -8.35 -8.16
CA LEU A 386 19.41 -8.17 -7.28
C LEU A 386 19.79 -8.39 -5.80
N VAL A 387 20.62 -9.41 -5.50
CA VAL A 387 21.14 -9.66 -4.15
C VAL A 387 21.99 -8.48 -3.69
N LEU A 388 22.89 -7.97 -4.55
CA LEU A 388 23.74 -6.82 -4.23
C LEU A 388 22.91 -5.57 -3.87
N LEU A 389 21.87 -5.30 -4.68
CA LEU A 389 20.93 -4.21 -4.39
C LEU A 389 20.14 -4.44 -3.09
N GLY A 390 19.96 -5.69 -2.69
CA GLY A 390 19.28 -6.08 -1.45
C GLY A 390 20.14 -6.01 -0.20
N LEU A 391 21.48 -5.95 -0.32
CA LEU A 391 22.37 -5.99 0.85
C LEU A 391 22.08 -4.91 1.91
N PRO A 392 21.72 -3.65 1.58
CA PRO A 392 21.41 -2.65 2.59
C PRO A 392 20.27 -3.08 3.53
N PHE A 393 19.34 -3.93 3.07
CA PHE A 393 18.24 -4.42 3.90
C PHE A 393 18.70 -5.23 5.13
N LEU A 394 19.90 -5.81 5.10
CA LEU A 394 20.48 -6.48 6.27
C LEU A 394 20.78 -5.53 7.44
N GLY A 395 20.90 -4.24 7.16
CA GLY A 395 21.10 -3.16 8.14
C GLY A 395 19.81 -2.39 8.47
N VAL A 396 18.63 -2.93 8.17
CA VAL A 396 17.37 -2.24 8.45
C VAL A 396 17.18 -2.00 9.94
N LYS A 397 16.84 -0.76 10.28
CA LYS A 397 16.41 -0.36 11.63
C LYS A 397 14.94 0.01 11.58
N PHE A 398 14.19 -0.44 12.58
CA PHE A 398 12.76 -0.18 12.66
C PHE A 398 12.47 0.90 13.71
N GLY A 399 11.66 1.88 13.33
CA GLY A 399 11.20 3.00 14.13
C GLY A 399 9.68 3.14 14.11
N THR A 400 9.21 4.24 14.67
CA THR A 400 7.79 4.61 14.71
C THR A 400 7.49 5.73 13.70
N ALA A 401 6.21 5.84 13.34
CA ALA A 401 5.71 7.00 12.61
C ALA A 401 5.66 8.22 13.55
N ASP A 402 6.47 9.23 13.31
CA ASP A 402 6.50 10.46 14.09
C ASP A 402 6.35 11.72 13.21
N ASP A 403 6.47 12.90 13.82
CA ASP A 403 6.39 14.21 13.16
C ASP A 403 7.40 14.38 12.01
N ARG A 404 8.56 13.67 12.06
CA ARG A 404 9.62 13.76 11.05
C ARG A 404 9.19 13.22 9.69
N GLN A 405 8.03 12.56 9.61
CA GLN A 405 7.40 12.20 8.34
C GLN A 405 6.79 13.37 7.61
N LEU A 406 6.44 14.45 8.31
CA LEU A 406 5.95 15.69 7.74
C LEU A 406 7.08 16.49 7.09
N PRO A 407 6.80 17.37 6.12
CA PRO A 407 7.79 18.31 5.62
C PRO A 407 8.30 19.21 6.73
N SER A 408 9.58 19.61 6.68
CA SER A 408 10.21 20.48 7.69
C SER A 408 9.55 21.85 7.82
N SER A 409 8.72 22.24 6.86
CA SER A 409 7.95 23.48 6.89
C SER A 409 6.57 23.36 7.57
N ALA A 410 6.16 22.13 7.94
CA ALA A 410 4.91 21.92 8.65
C ALA A 410 5.00 22.49 10.07
N GLU A 411 3.97 23.20 10.51
CA GLU A 411 4.01 23.93 11.78
C GLU A 411 4.19 23.00 12.97
N SER A 412 3.40 21.92 13.03
CA SER A 412 3.51 20.94 14.10
C SER A 412 4.88 20.26 14.14
N ARG A 413 5.53 20.07 12.96
CA ARG A 413 6.88 19.58 12.85
C ARG A 413 7.90 20.59 13.40
N VAL A 414 7.77 21.86 13.04
CA VAL A 414 8.64 22.94 13.55
C VAL A 414 8.58 23.00 15.07
N VAL A 415 7.38 22.93 15.65
CA VAL A 415 7.21 22.88 17.12
C VAL A 415 7.94 21.69 17.72
N GLN A 416 7.81 20.51 17.13
CA GLN A 416 8.47 19.30 17.63
C GLN A 416 10.01 19.36 17.49
N ASP A 417 10.52 19.97 16.43
CA ASP A 417 11.96 20.18 16.28
C ASP A 417 12.49 21.16 17.37
N HIS A 418 11.80 22.26 17.65
CA HIS A 418 12.14 23.16 18.77
C HIS A 418 12.11 22.45 20.13
N LEU A 419 11.11 21.59 20.36
CA LEU A 419 11.04 20.80 21.59
C LEU A 419 12.22 19.83 21.74
N ARG A 420 12.60 19.19 20.64
CA ARG A 420 13.68 18.20 20.61
C ARG A 420 15.05 18.83 20.83
N ASP A 421 15.25 20.00 20.26
CA ASP A 421 16.56 20.68 20.26
C ASP A 421 16.76 21.65 21.42
N GLY A 422 15.65 22.22 21.98
CA GLY A 422 15.73 23.33 22.91
C GLY A 422 15.15 23.10 24.30
N PHE A 423 14.47 21.95 24.57
CA PHE A 423 13.83 21.74 25.87
C PHE A 423 14.47 20.59 26.66
N PRO A 424 14.77 20.80 27.96
CA PRO A 424 15.38 19.76 28.78
C PRO A 424 14.43 18.58 28.97
N GLY A 425 14.91 17.39 28.61
CA GLY A 425 14.17 16.15 28.80
C GLY A 425 13.08 15.87 27.79
N SER A 426 13.14 16.52 26.61
CA SER A 426 12.27 16.29 25.44
C SER A 426 10.84 15.88 25.82
N PRO A 427 9.88 16.81 25.98
CA PRO A 427 8.51 16.46 26.32
C PRO A 427 7.95 15.39 25.35
N GLY A 428 7.60 14.21 25.89
CA GLY A 428 7.14 13.06 25.10
C GLY A 428 8.19 11.97 24.83
N GLY A 429 9.45 12.13 25.23
CA GLY A 429 10.49 11.09 25.11
C GLY A 429 10.58 10.13 26.29
N GLY A 430 9.78 10.33 27.35
CA GLY A 430 9.76 9.49 28.55
C GLY A 430 9.01 8.18 28.36
N LEU A 431 9.30 7.24 29.28
CA LEU A 431 8.50 6.04 29.47
C LEU A 431 7.61 6.24 30.70
N GLU A 432 6.41 5.68 30.67
CA GLU A 432 5.50 5.71 31.79
C GLU A 432 5.21 4.29 32.25
N VAL A 433 5.42 4.07 33.54
CA VAL A 433 5.11 2.80 34.19
C VAL A 433 3.83 2.97 34.97
N LEU A 434 2.74 2.39 34.46
CA LEU A 434 1.47 2.28 35.17
C LEU A 434 1.57 1.14 36.19
N ALA A 435 1.20 1.45 37.41
CA ALA A 435 1.03 0.48 38.52
C ALA A 435 -0.46 0.33 38.84
N GLU A 436 -0.97 -0.89 38.84
CA GLU A 436 -2.35 -1.21 39.17
C GLU A 436 -2.41 -2.10 40.40
N GLY A 437 -3.17 -1.65 41.39
CA GLY A 437 -3.31 -2.31 42.69
C GLY A 437 -3.11 -1.36 43.84
N ARG A 438 -3.48 -1.81 45.05
CA ARG A 438 -3.26 -1.03 46.25
C ARG A 438 -1.89 -1.35 46.83
N ALA A 439 -1.03 -0.35 46.92
CA ALA A 439 0.26 -0.47 47.56
C ALA A 439 0.47 0.66 48.57
N SER A 440 1.31 0.42 49.56
CA SER A 440 1.72 1.44 50.51
C SER A 440 2.73 2.43 49.90
N ALA A 441 2.81 3.63 50.43
CA ALA A 441 3.81 4.61 49.99
C ALA A 441 5.25 4.04 50.05
N ALA A 442 5.53 3.18 51.03
CA ALA A 442 6.84 2.54 51.15
C ALA A 442 7.11 1.55 49.98
N GLN A 443 6.12 0.77 49.56
CA GLN A 443 6.25 -0.14 48.41
C GLN A 443 6.44 0.61 47.10
N TYR A 444 5.73 1.70 46.91
CA TYR A 444 5.95 2.58 45.75
C TYR A 444 7.35 3.21 45.75
N ALA A 445 7.83 3.68 46.91
CA ALA A 445 9.16 4.25 47.03
C ALA A 445 10.25 3.19 46.74
N GLU A 446 10.12 1.99 47.31
CA GLU A 446 11.05 0.88 47.06
C GLU A 446 11.09 0.49 45.57
N TYR A 447 9.93 0.39 44.94
CA TYR A 447 9.85 0.10 43.50
C TYR A 447 10.50 1.21 42.67
N ARG A 448 10.18 2.48 42.94
CA ARG A 448 10.81 3.64 42.30
C ARG A 448 12.33 3.60 42.42
N ASP A 449 12.85 3.32 43.60
CA ASP A 449 14.31 3.31 43.85
C ASP A 449 14.98 2.13 43.09
N ARG A 450 14.28 1.00 42.94
CA ARG A 450 14.78 -0.12 42.12
C ARG A 450 14.83 0.23 40.65
N ILE A 451 13.73 0.75 40.09
CA ILE A 451 13.69 1.14 38.65
C ILE A 451 14.67 2.31 38.36
N ALA A 452 14.88 3.22 39.32
CA ALA A 452 15.88 4.26 39.18
C ALA A 452 17.34 3.74 39.14
N GLY A 453 17.56 2.53 39.66
CA GLY A 453 18.88 1.85 39.59
C GLY A 453 19.09 1.06 38.30
N LEU A 454 18.13 0.96 37.40
CA LEU A 454 18.31 0.25 36.16
C LEU A 454 19.23 1.00 35.18
N PRO A 455 20.04 0.27 34.40
CA PRO A 455 20.91 0.88 33.39
C PRO A 455 20.08 1.65 32.33
N GLY A 456 20.54 2.86 32.03
CA GLY A 456 19.86 3.71 31.02
C GLY A 456 18.71 4.57 31.57
N VAL A 457 18.51 4.58 32.90
CA VAL A 457 17.56 5.47 33.57
C VAL A 457 18.27 6.72 34.06
N LEU A 458 17.91 7.88 33.53
CA LEU A 458 18.40 9.17 33.96
C LEU A 458 17.69 9.66 35.24
N ARG A 459 16.36 9.52 35.27
CA ARG A 459 15.52 9.98 36.37
C ARG A 459 14.19 9.24 36.40
N VAL A 460 13.64 9.08 37.60
CA VAL A 460 12.28 8.59 37.83
C VAL A 460 11.51 9.60 38.68
N ASP A 461 10.39 10.06 38.17
CA ASP A 461 9.46 10.93 38.86
C ASP A 461 8.22 10.13 39.30
N GLY A 462 7.56 10.59 40.37
CA GLY A 462 6.37 9.92 40.91
C GLY A 462 6.62 9.17 42.22
N PRO A 463 5.66 8.36 42.72
CA PRO A 463 4.38 8.05 42.05
C PRO A 463 3.38 9.20 42.08
N VAL A 464 2.60 9.32 41.00
CA VAL A 464 1.33 10.09 41.01
C VAL A 464 0.22 9.05 41.13
N THR A 465 -0.72 9.26 42.08
CA THR A 465 -1.71 8.25 42.43
C THR A 465 -3.14 8.73 42.16
N SER A 466 -3.99 7.82 41.64
CA SER A 466 -5.45 7.99 41.48
C SER A 466 -6.16 6.70 41.80
N GLY A 467 -6.93 6.66 42.88
CA GLY A 467 -7.67 5.46 43.30
C GLY A 467 -6.76 4.25 43.56
N THR A 468 -6.86 3.23 42.69
CA THR A 468 -6.02 2.01 42.73
C THR A 468 -4.87 2.06 41.69
N TYR A 469 -4.74 3.17 41.00
CA TYR A 469 -3.71 3.37 39.99
C TYR A 469 -2.62 4.32 40.51
N ALA A 470 -1.40 4.04 40.09
CA ALA A 470 -0.29 4.97 40.22
C ALA A 470 0.53 4.95 38.93
N TYR A 471 1.24 6.02 38.63
CA TYR A 471 2.22 5.98 37.55
C TYR A 471 3.53 6.63 37.95
N PHE A 472 4.59 6.14 37.30
CA PHE A 472 5.94 6.68 37.40
C PHE A 472 6.36 7.12 36.01
N SER A 473 6.95 8.32 35.93
CA SER A 473 7.56 8.81 34.69
C SER A 473 9.06 8.51 34.74
N VAL A 474 9.55 7.73 33.77
CA VAL A 474 10.94 7.30 33.64
C VAL A 474 11.58 8.01 32.47
N GLN A 475 12.57 8.85 32.75
CA GLN A 475 13.35 9.52 31.74
C GLN A 475 14.56 8.65 31.36
N PRO A 476 14.69 8.18 30.10
CA PRO A 476 15.84 7.43 29.63
C PRO A 476 17.05 8.34 29.39
N GLU A 477 18.26 7.79 29.48
CA GLU A 477 19.51 8.48 29.10
C GLU A 477 19.70 8.60 27.58
N GLY A 478 19.11 7.67 26.82
CA GLY A 478 19.27 7.57 25.37
C GLY A 478 18.19 8.25 24.57
N GLU A 479 18.22 8.05 23.25
CA GLU A 479 17.17 8.50 22.34
C GLU A 479 15.82 7.85 22.68
N ALA A 480 14.72 8.59 22.52
CA ALA A 480 13.37 8.19 22.90
C ALA A 480 12.95 6.80 22.38
N VAL A 481 13.36 6.43 21.18
CA VAL A 481 13.08 5.12 20.54
C VAL A 481 14.34 4.31 20.22
N GLY A 482 15.50 4.73 20.74
CA GLY A 482 16.79 4.07 20.54
C GLY A 482 16.82 2.63 21.09
N GLU A 483 17.79 1.83 20.66
CA GLU A 483 17.93 0.43 21.11
C GLU A 483 18.15 0.32 22.62
N GLU A 484 18.77 1.31 23.24
CA GLU A 484 18.99 1.37 24.69
C GLU A 484 17.69 1.57 25.43
N THR A 485 16.85 2.49 24.97
CA THR A 485 15.52 2.71 25.55
C THR A 485 14.59 1.53 25.32
N GLN A 486 14.68 0.84 24.17
CA GLN A 486 13.95 -0.41 23.92
C GLN A 486 14.40 -1.55 24.85
N ARG A 487 15.68 -1.62 25.22
CA ARG A 487 16.16 -2.56 26.25
C ARG A 487 15.62 -2.19 27.62
N LEU A 488 15.67 -0.92 27.98
CA LEU A 488 15.11 -0.43 29.24
C LEU A 488 13.61 -0.76 29.38
N VAL A 489 12.82 -0.70 28.30
CA VAL A 489 11.40 -1.14 28.34
C VAL A 489 11.30 -2.60 28.76
N ARG A 490 12.14 -3.48 28.25
CA ARG A 490 12.13 -4.92 28.62
C ARG A 490 12.58 -5.12 30.06
N ASP A 491 13.57 -4.37 30.51
CA ASP A 491 14.08 -4.44 31.88
C ASP A 491 13.02 -3.93 32.87
N LEU A 492 12.31 -2.81 32.56
CA LEU A 492 11.20 -2.31 33.36
C LEU A 492 10.03 -3.31 33.46
N ARG A 493 9.73 -4.02 32.38
CA ARG A 493 8.69 -5.07 32.37
C ARG A 493 9.10 -6.33 33.13
N ALA A 494 10.38 -6.60 33.22
CA ALA A 494 10.91 -7.75 33.96
C ALA A 494 11.11 -7.47 35.45
N GLU A 495 11.08 -6.19 35.87
CA GLU A 495 11.31 -5.80 37.26
C GLU A 495 10.14 -6.23 38.13
N ALA A 496 10.44 -6.96 39.20
CA ALA A 496 9.43 -7.45 40.13
C ALA A 496 8.75 -6.32 40.91
N ALA A 497 7.44 -6.32 40.94
CA ALA A 497 6.63 -5.33 41.67
C ALA A 497 5.60 -6.02 42.57
N PRO A 498 5.20 -5.44 43.70
CA PRO A 498 4.13 -5.95 44.54
C PRO A 498 2.72 -5.63 44.00
N PHE A 499 2.63 -5.10 42.79
CA PHE A 499 1.42 -4.72 42.03
C PHE A 499 1.64 -5.04 40.56
N ASP A 500 0.58 -5.07 39.77
CA ASP A 500 0.69 -5.24 38.33
C ASP A 500 1.28 -3.99 37.67
N THR A 501 2.20 -4.21 36.74
CA THR A 501 2.88 -3.11 36.02
C THR A 501 2.69 -3.21 34.53
N SER A 502 2.46 -2.08 33.88
CA SER A 502 2.42 -1.94 32.43
C SER A 502 3.23 -0.72 31.99
N VAL A 503 4.04 -0.87 30.95
CA VAL A 503 4.94 0.19 30.48
C VAL A 503 4.44 0.74 29.15
N THR A 504 4.35 2.07 29.04
CA THR A 504 4.00 2.78 27.81
C THR A 504 4.99 3.89 27.48
N GLY A 505 4.78 4.59 26.39
CA GLY A 505 5.67 5.56 25.79
C GLY A 505 6.18 5.07 24.42
N ALA A 506 6.80 5.95 23.64
CA ALA A 506 7.15 5.69 22.25
C ALA A 506 7.99 4.40 22.04
N ALA A 507 8.99 4.16 22.90
CA ALA A 507 9.79 2.93 22.80
C ALA A 507 9.00 1.68 23.18
N ALA A 508 8.08 1.74 24.16
CA ALA A 508 7.25 0.60 24.52
C ALA A 508 6.29 0.22 23.39
N VAL A 509 5.66 1.21 22.76
CA VAL A 509 4.84 1.02 21.56
C VAL A 509 5.64 0.41 20.42
N LEU A 510 6.88 0.86 20.19
CA LEU A 510 7.76 0.30 19.16
C LEU A 510 8.12 -1.16 19.45
N VAL A 511 8.45 -1.51 20.70
CA VAL A 511 8.74 -2.89 21.11
C VAL A 511 7.53 -3.77 20.84
N ASP A 512 6.35 -3.37 21.30
CA ASP A 512 5.11 -4.13 21.11
C ASP A 512 4.75 -4.29 19.62
N SER A 513 4.92 -3.24 18.83
CA SER A 513 4.68 -3.29 17.37
C SER A 513 5.65 -4.24 16.67
N LYS A 514 6.93 -4.24 17.05
CA LYS A 514 7.94 -5.17 16.50
C LYS A 514 7.62 -6.61 16.86
N ASP A 515 7.24 -6.87 18.11
CA ASP A 515 6.91 -8.21 18.59
C ASP A 515 5.61 -8.71 17.90
N ALA A 516 4.58 -7.87 17.81
CA ALA A 516 3.33 -8.20 17.12
C ALA A 516 3.54 -8.53 15.64
N ILE A 517 4.44 -7.81 14.95
CA ILE A 517 4.78 -8.08 13.54
C ILE A 517 5.60 -9.35 13.43
N ALA A 518 6.62 -9.54 14.27
CA ALA A 518 7.48 -10.71 14.23
C ALA A 518 6.71 -12.01 14.44
N ASP A 519 5.76 -12.04 15.37
CA ASP A 519 4.93 -13.21 15.68
C ASP A 519 3.99 -13.58 14.52
N ARG A 520 3.50 -12.60 13.77
CA ARG A 520 2.49 -12.80 12.72
C ARG A 520 3.06 -12.87 11.31
N LEU A 521 4.25 -12.32 11.08
CA LEU A 521 4.90 -12.29 9.77
C LEU A 521 5.08 -13.69 9.14
N PRO A 522 5.49 -14.74 9.89
CA PRO A 522 5.59 -16.08 9.31
C PRO A 522 4.26 -16.62 8.78
N TRP A 523 3.15 -16.30 9.47
CA TRP A 523 1.81 -16.70 9.02
C TRP A 523 1.39 -15.95 7.76
N ALA A 524 1.60 -14.64 7.70
CA ALA A 524 1.29 -13.83 6.52
C ALA A 524 2.09 -14.31 5.30
N VAL A 525 3.40 -14.49 5.45
CA VAL A 525 4.28 -15.03 4.40
C VAL A 525 3.85 -16.45 4.01
N GLY A 526 3.54 -17.31 4.97
CA GLY A 526 3.06 -18.66 4.75
C GLY A 526 1.78 -18.69 3.91
N ILE A 527 0.79 -17.87 4.24
CA ILE A 527 -0.47 -17.76 3.49
C ILE A 527 -0.18 -17.33 2.04
N VAL A 528 0.61 -16.27 1.87
CA VAL A 528 0.95 -15.74 0.53
C VAL A 528 1.66 -16.80 -0.30
N VAL A 529 2.67 -17.48 0.25
CA VAL A 529 3.44 -18.51 -0.45
C VAL A 529 2.57 -19.73 -0.79
N VAL A 530 1.85 -20.28 0.18
CA VAL A 530 1.04 -21.50 -0.03
C VAL A 530 -0.05 -21.26 -1.07
N VAL A 531 -0.78 -20.13 -0.96
CA VAL A 531 -1.85 -19.83 -1.92
C VAL A 531 -1.28 -19.53 -3.30
N THR A 532 -0.15 -18.84 -3.40
CA THR A 532 0.52 -18.61 -4.68
C THR A 532 0.97 -19.93 -5.32
N LEU A 533 1.62 -20.80 -4.55
CA LEU A 533 2.02 -22.13 -5.05
C LEU A 533 0.81 -22.91 -5.57
N LEU A 534 -0.30 -22.88 -4.85
CA LEU A 534 -1.54 -23.54 -5.25
C LEU A 534 -2.13 -22.95 -6.54
N LEU A 535 -2.31 -21.61 -6.59
CA LEU A 535 -2.94 -20.95 -7.73
C LEU A 535 -2.10 -21.07 -9.00
N VAL A 536 -0.79 -20.85 -8.91
CA VAL A 536 0.11 -21.00 -10.08
C VAL A 536 0.24 -22.46 -10.50
N PHE A 537 0.17 -23.42 -9.56
CA PHE A 537 0.09 -24.85 -9.89
C PHE A 537 -1.21 -25.17 -10.65
N LEU A 538 -2.37 -24.68 -10.20
CA LEU A 538 -3.65 -24.89 -10.87
C LEU A 538 -3.68 -24.30 -12.29
N LEU A 539 -2.93 -23.24 -12.52
CA LEU A 539 -2.79 -22.63 -13.85
C LEU A 539 -1.82 -23.40 -14.75
N SER A 540 -0.64 -23.79 -14.23
CA SER A 540 0.46 -24.31 -15.02
C SER A 540 0.49 -25.83 -15.13
N GLY A 541 -0.08 -26.53 -14.13
CA GLY A 541 0.04 -28.00 -14.00
C GLY A 541 1.46 -28.48 -13.65
N SER A 542 2.34 -27.59 -13.24
CA SER A 542 3.74 -27.85 -12.89
C SER A 542 4.00 -27.52 -11.43
N VAL A 543 4.90 -28.25 -10.77
CA VAL A 543 5.39 -27.95 -9.43
C VAL A 543 6.54 -26.95 -9.45
N LEU A 544 7.37 -26.98 -10.48
CA LEU A 544 8.58 -26.18 -10.57
C LEU A 544 8.28 -24.69 -10.88
N ILE A 545 7.28 -24.43 -11.72
CA ILE A 545 6.89 -23.07 -12.11
C ILE A 545 6.45 -22.22 -10.90
N PRO A 546 5.55 -22.69 -10.00
CA PRO A 546 5.19 -21.97 -8.79
C PRO A 546 6.39 -21.66 -7.89
N ILE A 547 7.27 -22.64 -7.69
CA ILE A 547 8.49 -22.46 -6.87
C ILE A 547 9.39 -21.39 -7.49
N GLN A 548 9.64 -21.48 -8.81
CA GLN A 548 10.41 -20.46 -9.52
C GLN A 548 9.77 -19.07 -9.35
N ALA A 549 8.46 -18.96 -9.50
CA ALA A 549 7.75 -17.69 -9.39
C ALA A 549 7.91 -17.06 -7.99
N VAL A 550 7.77 -17.86 -6.92
CA VAL A 550 7.96 -17.38 -5.53
C VAL A 550 9.42 -16.95 -5.30
N VAL A 551 10.40 -17.77 -5.70
CA VAL A 551 11.83 -17.46 -5.52
C VAL A 551 12.24 -16.19 -6.27
N LEU A 552 11.82 -16.06 -7.54
CA LEU A 552 12.17 -14.90 -8.35
C LEU A 552 11.50 -13.61 -7.84
N ASN A 553 10.27 -13.72 -7.33
CA ASN A 553 9.59 -12.61 -6.70
C ASN A 553 10.27 -12.20 -5.38
N ALA A 554 10.61 -13.15 -4.52
CA ALA A 554 11.37 -12.88 -3.30
C ALA A 554 12.68 -12.14 -3.60
N LEU A 555 13.39 -12.54 -4.65
CA LEU A 555 14.64 -11.90 -5.07
C LEU A 555 14.42 -10.45 -5.54
N SER A 556 13.33 -10.19 -6.28
CA SER A 556 12.95 -8.84 -6.70
C SER A 556 12.62 -7.94 -5.50
N LEU A 557 11.86 -8.49 -4.55
CA LEU A 557 11.48 -7.76 -3.33
C LEU A 557 12.68 -7.45 -2.44
N THR A 558 13.64 -8.37 -2.32
CA THR A 558 14.88 -8.12 -1.58
C THR A 558 15.63 -6.90 -2.11
N ALA A 559 15.72 -6.79 -3.45
CA ALA A 559 16.35 -5.61 -4.07
C ALA A 559 15.55 -4.31 -3.86
N MET A 560 14.21 -4.38 -3.91
CA MET A 560 13.36 -3.22 -3.57
C MET A 560 13.60 -2.77 -2.13
N PHE A 561 13.59 -3.69 -1.16
CA PHE A 561 13.80 -3.34 0.25
C PHE A 561 15.20 -2.76 0.48
N GLY A 562 16.23 -3.34 -0.13
CA GLY A 562 17.59 -2.78 -0.03
C GLY A 562 17.68 -1.37 -0.58
N ALA A 563 17.03 -1.09 -1.71
CA ALA A 563 16.95 0.25 -2.26
C ALA A 563 16.22 1.23 -1.33
N MET A 564 15.13 0.76 -0.65
CA MET A 564 14.39 1.60 0.30
C MET A 564 15.23 1.94 1.54
N VAL A 565 15.98 0.98 2.08
CA VAL A 565 16.91 1.24 3.18
C VAL A 565 17.97 2.24 2.75
N TRP A 566 18.63 2.02 1.61
CA TRP A 566 19.67 2.91 1.10
C TRP A 566 19.18 4.35 0.86
N VAL A 567 17.95 4.51 0.32
CA VAL A 567 17.38 5.84 0.04
C VAL A 567 16.86 6.49 1.31
N PHE A 568 15.94 5.82 2.03
CA PHE A 568 15.13 6.47 3.07
C PHE A 568 15.75 6.38 4.46
N GLN A 569 16.32 5.23 4.84
CA GLN A 569 16.98 5.09 6.13
C GLN A 569 18.35 5.78 6.14
N ASP A 570 19.19 5.47 5.13
CA ASP A 570 20.55 6.01 5.05
C ASP A 570 20.59 7.44 4.50
N GLY A 571 19.46 7.96 4.02
CA GLY A 571 19.29 9.34 3.59
C GLY A 571 19.85 9.70 2.21
N HIS A 572 20.26 8.69 1.42
CA HIS A 572 20.73 8.95 0.07
C HIS A 572 19.59 9.52 -0.80
N LEU A 573 19.87 10.52 -1.59
CA LEU A 573 18.88 11.23 -2.40
C LEU A 573 17.84 12.06 -1.62
N SER A 574 17.96 12.22 -0.29
CA SER A 574 16.99 12.96 0.53
C SER A 574 16.76 14.39 0.04
N GLY A 575 17.83 15.12 -0.32
CA GLY A 575 17.73 16.46 -0.87
C GLY A 575 17.01 16.54 -2.24
N LEU A 576 17.15 15.51 -3.09
CA LEU A 576 16.46 15.44 -4.38
C LEU A 576 14.97 15.11 -4.20
N LEU A 577 14.67 14.19 -3.28
CA LEU A 577 13.32 13.69 -3.03
C LEU A 577 12.54 14.56 -2.02
N GLY A 578 13.21 15.50 -1.34
CA GLY A 578 12.60 16.44 -0.39
C GLY A 578 11.99 15.72 0.83
N PHE A 579 12.80 14.99 1.59
CA PHE A 579 12.39 14.36 2.85
C PHE A 579 13.54 14.42 3.88
N THR A 580 13.22 14.25 5.16
CA THR A 580 14.20 14.17 6.24
C THR A 580 14.44 12.69 6.58
N PRO A 581 15.67 12.15 6.46
CA PRO A 581 15.96 10.79 6.88
C PRO A 581 15.89 10.69 8.40
N THR A 582 15.18 9.66 8.89
CA THR A 582 15.01 9.37 10.33
C THR A 582 16.07 8.39 10.85
N GLY A 583 16.79 7.73 9.95
CA GLY A 583 17.74 6.66 10.29
C GLY A 583 17.07 5.30 10.53
N ASP A 584 15.75 5.24 10.36
CA ASP A 584 14.92 4.04 10.55
C ASP A 584 13.79 3.96 9.50
N ILE A 585 13.10 2.84 9.48
CA ILE A 585 11.90 2.60 8.66
C ILE A 585 10.75 2.22 9.60
N GLU A 586 9.58 2.81 9.40
CA GLU A 586 8.37 2.48 10.17
C GLU A 586 8.04 0.98 10.02
N THR A 587 7.72 0.32 11.15
CA THR A 587 7.63 -1.16 11.27
C THR A 587 6.59 -1.82 10.36
N THR A 588 5.46 -1.18 10.11
CA THR A 588 4.36 -1.78 9.31
C THR A 588 4.57 -1.64 7.81
N LEU A 589 5.37 -0.66 7.38
CA LEU A 589 5.54 -0.31 5.98
C LEU A 589 6.21 -1.41 5.13
N PRO A 590 7.26 -2.13 5.61
CA PRO A 590 7.81 -3.27 4.89
C PRO A 590 6.80 -4.40 4.69
N VAL A 591 5.91 -4.65 5.65
CA VAL A 591 4.84 -5.66 5.53
C VAL A 591 3.85 -5.26 4.45
N LEU A 592 3.42 -4.00 4.46
CA LEU A 592 2.53 -3.43 3.44
C LEU A 592 3.16 -3.54 2.05
N MET A 593 4.40 -3.08 1.90
CA MET A 593 5.12 -3.10 0.64
C MET A 593 5.34 -4.53 0.14
N PHE A 594 5.63 -5.49 1.03
CA PHE A 594 5.73 -6.90 0.69
C PHE A 594 4.43 -7.42 0.09
N CYS A 595 3.30 -7.25 0.79
CA CYS A 595 2.01 -7.78 0.33
C CYS A 595 1.55 -7.15 -0.99
N VAL A 596 1.70 -5.83 -1.14
CA VAL A 596 1.32 -5.10 -2.36
C VAL A 596 2.21 -5.48 -3.53
N ALA A 597 3.53 -5.38 -3.37
CA ALA A 597 4.48 -5.64 -4.46
C ALA A 597 4.49 -7.12 -4.86
N PHE A 598 4.35 -8.06 -3.89
CA PHE A 598 4.21 -9.48 -4.18
C PHE A 598 2.96 -9.76 -5.01
N GLY A 599 1.82 -9.20 -4.62
CA GLY A 599 0.56 -9.36 -5.35
C GLY A 599 0.66 -8.87 -6.80
N LEU A 600 1.15 -7.63 -6.98
CA LEU A 600 1.32 -7.01 -8.30
C LEU A 600 2.33 -7.76 -9.18
N SER A 601 3.41 -8.25 -8.59
CA SER A 601 4.38 -9.05 -9.34
C SER A 601 3.76 -10.36 -9.82
N MET A 602 2.96 -11.06 -9.01
CA MET A 602 2.34 -12.31 -9.43
C MET A 602 1.37 -12.14 -10.60
N ASP A 603 0.65 -11.02 -10.66
CA ASP A 603 -0.29 -10.71 -11.72
C ASP A 603 0.35 -10.83 -13.11
N TYR A 604 1.41 -10.08 -13.34
CA TYR A 604 2.12 -10.14 -14.63
C TYR A 604 2.75 -11.51 -14.92
N GLY A 605 3.14 -12.31 -13.87
CA GLY A 605 3.66 -13.67 -14.01
C GLY A 605 2.67 -14.62 -14.63
N VAL A 606 1.45 -14.57 -14.14
CA VAL A 606 0.34 -15.39 -14.62
C VAL A 606 0.11 -15.14 -16.11
N PHE A 607 0.13 -13.89 -16.57
CA PHE A 607 -0.07 -13.55 -17.99
C PHE A 607 1.04 -14.09 -18.91
N LEU A 608 2.30 -13.95 -18.50
CA LEU A 608 3.42 -14.48 -19.29
C LEU A 608 3.38 -16.02 -19.35
N LEU A 609 3.20 -16.65 -18.19
CA LEU A 609 3.21 -18.11 -18.06
C LEU A 609 2.04 -18.77 -18.78
N SER A 610 0.84 -18.17 -18.75
CA SER A 610 -0.32 -18.65 -19.49
C SER A 610 -0.02 -18.73 -20.99
N ARG A 611 0.61 -17.70 -21.58
CA ARG A 611 0.97 -17.69 -23.00
C ARG A 611 2.10 -18.65 -23.37
N ILE A 612 3.09 -18.80 -22.48
CA ILE A 612 4.16 -19.79 -22.69
C ILE A 612 3.57 -21.21 -22.63
N LYS A 613 2.65 -21.47 -21.69
CA LYS A 613 1.97 -22.76 -21.52
C LYS A 613 1.12 -23.11 -22.74
N GLU A 614 0.29 -22.18 -23.22
CA GLU A 614 -0.56 -22.33 -24.40
C GLU A 614 0.28 -22.74 -25.63
N GLU A 615 1.37 -22.03 -25.86
CA GLU A 615 2.26 -22.34 -26.99
C GLU A 615 3.01 -23.66 -26.83
N TYR A 616 3.42 -24.00 -25.61
CA TYR A 616 4.07 -25.25 -25.30
C TYR A 616 3.12 -26.45 -25.51
N ASP A 617 1.85 -26.30 -25.10
CA ASP A 617 0.85 -27.35 -25.26
C ASP A 617 0.51 -27.64 -26.75
N THR A 618 0.65 -26.61 -27.60
CA THR A 618 0.40 -26.74 -29.04
C THR A 618 1.62 -27.28 -29.83
N THR A 619 2.84 -26.81 -29.48
CA THR A 619 4.05 -27.08 -30.26
C THR A 619 4.94 -28.19 -29.67
N GLY A 620 4.89 -28.39 -28.34
CA GLY A 620 5.83 -29.26 -27.62
C GLY A 620 7.27 -28.72 -27.55
N ASP A 621 7.54 -27.55 -28.18
CA ASP A 621 8.86 -26.92 -28.20
C ASP A 621 9.02 -25.89 -27.08
N HIS A 622 9.83 -26.24 -26.09
CA HIS A 622 10.06 -25.44 -24.91
C HIS A 622 10.71 -24.05 -25.20
N GLU A 623 11.74 -24.04 -26.06
CA GLU A 623 12.47 -22.82 -26.40
C GLU A 623 11.63 -21.89 -27.27
N HIS A 624 10.92 -22.47 -28.22
CA HIS A 624 9.99 -21.75 -29.07
C HIS A 624 8.89 -21.10 -28.22
N ALA A 625 8.29 -21.82 -27.28
CA ALA A 625 7.22 -21.34 -26.41
C ALA A 625 7.67 -20.16 -25.57
N ILE A 626 8.86 -20.20 -24.95
CA ILE A 626 9.41 -19.09 -24.17
C ILE A 626 9.59 -17.84 -25.06
N ARG A 627 10.23 -18.01 -26.22
CA ARG A 627 10.47 -16.90 -27.14
C ARG A 627 9.17 -16.29 -27.66
N PHE A 628 8.21 -17.11 -28.02
CA PHE A 628 6.91 -16.70 -28.52
C PHE A 628 6.10 -15.99 -27.42
N GLY A 629 6.07 -16.55 -26.20
CA GLY A 629 5.42 -15.94 -25.05
C GLY A 629 5.95 -14.52 -24.79
N LEU A 630 7.27 -14.32 -24.71
CA LEU A 630 7.85 -12.99 -24.53
C LEU A 630 7.58 -12.07 -25.74
N GLN A 631 7.65 -12.58 -26.96
CA GLN A 631 7.37 -11.79 -28.15
C GLN A 631 5.95 -11.24 -28.18
N ARG A 632 4.98 -12.02 -27.70
CA ARG A 632 3.56 -11.66 -27.66
C ARG A 632 3.19 -10.79 -26.48
N THR A 633 3.79 -11.02 -25.31
CA THR A 633 3.38 -10.37 -24.06
C THR A 633 4.34 -9.28 -23.58
N GLY A 634 5.62 -9.33 -23.94
CA GLY A 634 6.65 -8.46 -23.39
C GLY A 634 6.33 -6.95 -23.53
N GLY A 635 5.92 -6.53 -24.74
CA GLY A 635 5.51 -5.13 -24.96
C GLY A 635 4.26 -4.71 -24.19
N LEU A 636 3.35 -5.64 -23.92
CA LEU A 636 2.13 -5.39 -23.17
C LEU A 636 2.43 -5.26 -21.67
N ILE A 637 3.17 -6.21 -21.13
CA ILE A 637 3.59 -6.21 -19.71
C ILE A 637 4.40 -4.94 -19.41
N THR A 638 5.31 -4.56 -20.30
CA THR A 638 6.08 -3.32 -20.14
C THR A 638 5.19 -2.08 -20.14
N ALA A 639 4.23 -2.01 -21.07
CA ALA A 639 3.30 -0.86 -21.12
C ALA A 639 2.45 -0.77 -19.85
N ALA A 640 1.93 -1.89 -19.38
CA ALA A 640 1.17 -2.00 -18.13
C ALA A 640 2.02 -1.58 -16.92
N ALA A 641 3.23 -2.14 -16.80
CA ALA A 641 4.16 -1.80 -15.73
C ALA A 641 4.56 -0.31 -15.71
N VAL A 642 4.78 0.30 -16.89
CA VAL A 642 5.09 1.73 -16.99
C VAL A 642 3.90 2.58 -16.55
N ILE A 643 2.67 2.21 -16.94
CA ILE A 643 1.47 2.94 -16.53
C ILE A 643 1.29 2.86 -15.00
N LEU A 644 1.41 1.66 -14.42
CA LEU A 644 1.32 1.49 -12.98
C LEU A 644 2.45 2.21 -12.25
N ALA A 645 3.68 2.14 -12.76
CA ALA A 645 4.82 2.85 -12.18
C ALA A 645 4.60 4.37 -12.19
N VAL A 646 4.01 4.95 -13.25
CA VAL A 646 3.67 6.38 -13.31
C VAL A 646 2.65 6.75 -12.23
N VAL A 647 1.63 5.93 -12.02
CA VAL A 647 0.64 6.17 -10.95
C VAL A 647 1.30 6.09 -9.58
N MET A 648 2.16 5.08 -9.35
CA MET A 648 2.89 4.92 -8.09
C MET A 648 3.90 6.05 -7.86
N VAL A 649 4.60 6.50 -8.88
CA VAL A 649 5.50 7.67 -8.79
C VAL A 649 4.72 8.94 -8.49
N ALA A 650 3.53 9.12 -9.04
CA ALA A 650 2.68 10.26 -8.70
C ALA A 650 2.32 10.28 -7.20
N ILE A 651 2.01 9.11 -6.59
CA ILE A 651 1.87 8.97 -5.13
C ILE A 651 3.21 9.23 -4.42
N GLY A 652 4.32 8.76 -5.00
CA GLY A 652 5.68 9.02 -4.49
C GLY A 652 6.10 10.50 -4.49
N THR A 653 5.34 11.40 -5.12
CA THR A 653 5.52 12.86 -4.99
C THR A 653 4.93 13.42 -3.69
N SER A 654 4.29 12.62 -2.86
CA SER A 654 3.73 13.02 -1.58
C SER A 654 4.76 13.73 -0.70
N ARG A 655 4.29 14.68 0.10
CA ARG A 655 5.09 15.39 1.11
C ARG A 655 5.30 14.55 2.38
N VAL A 656 4.45 13.52 2.60
CA VAL A 656 4.59 12.58 3.72
C VAL A 656 5.56 11.46 3.35
N THR A 657 6.61 11.26 4.14
CA THR A 657 7.73 10.35 3.83
C THR A 657 7.28 8.91 3.65
N ASN A 658 6.40 8.36 4.50
CA ASN A 658 5.91 6.98 4.38
C ASN A 658 5.12 6.77 3.08
N THR A 659 4.26 7.71 2.69
CA THR A 659 3.52 7.66 1.43
C THR A 659 4.46 7.74 0.24
N LYS A 660 5.48 8.60 0.31
CA LYS A 660 6.55 8.72 -0.70
C LYS A 660 7.30 7.40 -0.86
N MET A 661 7.70 6.78 0.25
CA MET A 661 8.43 5.51 0.25
C MET A 661 7.58 4.38 -0.33
N LEU A 662 6.30 4.29 0.04
CA LEU A 662 5.35 3.32 -0.53
C LEU A 662 5.24 3.49 -2.05
N GLY A 663 5.01 4.71 -2.53
CA GLY A 663 4.85 4.99 -3.96
C GLY A 663 6.10 4.65 -4.76
N LEU A 664 7.26 5.16 -4.36
CA LEU A 664 8.53 4.92 -5.05
C LEU A 664 9.00 3.47 -4.94
N GLY A 665 8.81 2.83 -3.78
CA GLY A 665 9.20 1.44 -3.57
C GLY A 665 8.39 0.47 -4.41
N VAL A 666 7.06 0.63 -4.45
CA VAL A 666 6.20 -0.21 -5.29
C VAL A 666 6.44 0.06 -6.77
N ALA A 667 6.66 1.33 -7.18
CA ALA A 667 7.06 1.65 -8.56
C ALA A 667 8.35 0.93 -8.96
N LEU A 668 9.36 0.96 -8.10
CA LEU A 668 10.63 0.27 -8.32
C LEU A 668 10.43 -1.24 -8.42
N ALA A 669 9.64 -1.85 -7.51
CA ALA A 669 9.34 -3.27 -7.55
C ALA A 669 8.68 -3.70 -8.86
N VAL A 670 7.67 -2.96 -9.32
CA VAL A 670 6.94 -3.23 -10.57
C VAL A 670 7.85 -3.11 -11.79
N VAL A 671 8.67 -2.06 -11.86
CA VAL A 671 9.62 -1.87 -12.97
C VAL A 671 10.69 -2.96 -12.97
N MET A 672 11.27 -3.29 -11.81
CA MET A 672 12.26 -4.35 -11.69
C MET A 672 11.68 -5.71 -12.07
N ASP A 673 10.47 -6.02 -11.61
CA ASP A 673 9.81 -7.27 -11.96
C ASP A 673 9.56 -7.37 -13.48
N ALA A 674 8.94 -6.36 -14.09
CA ALA A 674 8.60 -6.36 -15.50
C ALA A 674 9.83 -6.33 -16.42
N MET A 675 10.83 -5.50 -16.09
CA MET A 675 11.98 -5.22 -16.97
C MET A 675 13.18 -6.14 -16.72
N VAL A 676 13.42 -6.55 -15.46
CA VAL A 676 14.59 -7.34 -15.10
C VAL A 676 14.20 -8.79 -14.88
N VAL A 677 13.28 -9.08 -13.97
CA VAL A 677 12.94 -10.46 -13.62
C VAL A 677 12.31 -11.18 -14.80
N ARG A 678 11.26 -10.62 -15.41
CA ARG A 678 10.52 -11.31 -16.49
C ARG A 678 11.25 -11.32 -17.82
N SER A 679 12.01 -10.27 -18.09
CA SER A 679 12.69 -10.15 -19.39
C SER A 679 14.01 -10.90 -19.44
N LEU A 680 14.71 -11.01 -18.30
CA LEU A 680 16.04 -11.62 -18.23
C LEU A 680 16.03 -12.91 -17.41
N LEU A 681 15.50 -12.87 -16.18
CA LEU A 681 15.66 -13.96 -15.23
C LEU A 681 14.73 -15.13 -15.53
N VAL A 682 13.44 -14.88 -15.82
CA VAL A 682 12.46 -15.93 -16.14
C VAL A 682 12.88 -16.75 -17.36
N PRO A 683 13.18 -16.16 -18.54
CA PRO A 683 13.59 -16.95 -19.70
C PRO A 683 14.94 -17.66 -19.48
N ALA A 684 15.89 -17.08 -18.73
CA ALA A 684 17.15 -17.71 -18.40
C ALA A 684 16.94 -18.96 -17.51
N VAL A 685 16.16 -18.83 -16.44
CA VAL A 685 15.87 -19.92 -15.50
C VAL A 685 15.05 -21.02 -16.18
N MET A 686 14.00 -20.68 -16.94
CA MET A 686 13.22 -21.66 -17.70
C MET A 686 14.09 -22.41 -18.72
N ARG A 687 15.04 -21.73 -19.36
CA ARG A 687 16.01 -22.39 -20.27
C ARG A 687 16.91 -23.37 -19.54
N LEU A 688 17.39 -23.04 -18.35
CA LEU A 688 18.25 -23.90 -17.53
C LEU A 688 17.51 -25.12 -16.99
N THR A 689 16.24 -24.96 -16.60
CA THR A 689 15.40 -26.06 -16.11
C THR A 689 14.85 -26.94 -17.24
N GLY A 690 14.80 -26.42 -18.47
CA GLY A 690 14.42 -27.18 -19.66
C GLY A 690 13.05 -27.87 -19.51
N ARG A 691 12.95 -29.14 -19.91
CA ARG A 691 11.71 -29.93 -19.84
C ARG A 691 11.22 -30.17 -18.40
N ALA A 692 12.11 -30.11 -17.40
CA ALA A 692 11.73 -30.26 -16.00
C ALA A 692 10.78 -29.14 -15.53
N THR A 693 10.78 -27.99 -16.22
CA THR A 693 9.84 -26.87 -15.95
C THR A 693 8.39 -27.34 -15.93
N TRP A 694 8.02 -28.34 -16.72
CA TRP A 694 6.63 -28.84 -16.87
C TRP A 694 6.35 -30.11 -16.06
N TRP A 695 7.27 -30.50 -15.17
CA TRP A 695 7.13 -31.72 -14.39
C TRP A 695 6.15 -31.56 -13.22
N ALA A 696 5.30 -32.58 -13.04
CA ALA A 696 4.49 -32.77 -11.85
C ALA A 696 4.35 -34.27 -11.53
N PRO A 697 4.30 -34.66 -10.23
CA PRO A 697 4.01 -36.01 -9.79
C PRO A 697 2.62 -36.48 -10.25
N ALA A 698 2.45 -37.79 -10.41
CA ALA A 698 1.19 -38.36 -10.91
C ALA A 698 -0.07 -37.94 -10.08
N PRO A 699 -0.04 -37.94 -8.74
CA PRO A 699 -1.21 -37.47 -7.96
C PRO A 699 -1.58 -36.01 -8.24
N LEU A 700 -0.58 -35.14 -8.37
CA LEU A 700 -0.80 -33.73 -8.65
C LEU A 700 -1.28 -33.50 -10.09
N ARG A 701 -0.83 -34.30 -11.05
CA ARG A 701 -1.36 -34.28 -12.42
C ARG A 701 -2.84 -34.66 -12.45
N ALA A 702 -3.26 -35.67 -11.66
CA ALA A 702 -4.66 -36.04 -11.53
C ALA A 702 -5.50 -34.92 -10.89
N LEU A 703 -4.95 -34.24 -9.87
CA LEU A 703 -5.58 -33.08 -9.26
C LEU A 703 -5.73 -31.94 -10.27
N HIS A 704 -4.68 -31.64 -11.03
CA HIS A 704 -4.72 -30.62 -12.09
C HIS A 704 -5.72 -30.99 -13.20
N ALA A 705 -5.80 -32.25 -13.61
CA ALA A 705 -6.78 -32.70 -14.60
C ALA A 705 -8.23 -32.52 -14.13
N ARG A 706 -8.48 -32.59 -12.81
CA ARG A 706 -9.81 -32.43 -12.23
C ARG A 706 -10.18 -30.97 -11.93
N PHE A 707 -9.24 -30.18 -11.46
CA PHE A 707 -9.46 -28.80 -10.96
C PHE A 707 -8.65 -27.76 -11.73
N GLY A 708 -7.78 -28.20 -12.63
CA GLY A 708 -6.91 -27.33 -13.41
C GLY A 708 -7.72 -26.44 -14.35
N LEU A 709 -7.17 -25.31 -14.64
CA LEU A 709 -7.78 -24.23 -15.38
C LEU A 709 -7.12 -24.12 -16.76
N SER A 710 -6.84 -25.28 -17.40
CA SER A 710 -6.39 -25.30 -18.79
C SER A 710 -7.37 -24.54 -19.68
N GLU A 711 -6.87 -23.71 -20.57
CA GLU A 711 -7.63 -23.12 -21.66
C GLU A 711 -8.14 -24.30 -22.50
N GLY A 712 -9.45 -24.60 -22.43
CA GLY A 712 -10.04 -25.75 -23.07
C GLY A 712 -9.72 -25.78 -24.56
N GLU A 713 -9.56 -26.98 -25.08
CA GLU A 713 -9.35 -27.30 -26.50
C GLU A 713 -10.12 -26.34 -27.40
N ILE A 714 -9.39 -25.59 -28.21
CA ILE A 714 -9.98 -24.97 -29.39
C ILE A 714 -10.49 -26.13 -30.23
N PRO A 715 -11.80 -26.24 -30.51
CA PRO A 715 -12.26 -27.29 -31.46
C PRO A 715 -11.42 -27.15 -32.74
N ALA A 716 -10.81 -28.24 -33.17
CA ALA A 716 -10.08 -28.27 -34.42
C ALA A 716 -10.98 -27.65 -35.50
N PRO A 717 -10.47 -26.81 -36.40
CA PRO A 717 -11.26 -26.30 -37.51
C PRO A 717 -11.89 -27.50 -38.22
N ALA A 718 -13.22 -27.43 -38.44
CA ALA A 718 -13.94 -28.47 -39.14
C ALA A 718 -13.16 -28.77 -40.41
N PRO A 719 -12.88 -30.06 -40.76
CA PRO A 719 -12.19 -30.38 -41.97
C PRO A 719 -12.93 -29.70 -43.12
N GLU A 720 -12.18 -28.97 -43.95
CA GLU A 720 -12.73 -28.39 -45.18
C GLU A 720 -13.50 -29.48 -45.95
N PRO A 721 -14.72 -29.20 -46.40
CA PRO A 721 -15.47 -30.14 -47.19
C PRO A 721 -14.58 -30.54 -48.39
N ARG A 722 -14.22 -31.79 -48.45
CA ARG A 722 -13.51 -32.33 -49.63
C ARG A 722 -14.33 -31.98 -50.84
N VAL A 723 -13.82 -31.07 -51.68
CA VAL A 723 -14.37 -30.84 -53.03
C VAL A 723 -14.28 -32.18 -53.75
N ALA A 724 -15.43 -32.74 -54.09
CA ALA A 724 -15.50 -33.93 -54.90
C ALA A 724 -14.81 -33.63 -56.24
N PRO A 725 -13.96 -34.53 -56.79
CA PRO A 725 -13.36 -34.28 -58.08
C PRO A 725 -14.47 -34.09 -59.12
N GLU A 726 -14.43 -32.99 -59.85
CA GLU A 726 -15.27 -32.75 -61.02
C GLU A 726 -15.02 -33.91 -62.00
N LEU A 727 -16.08 -34.65 -62.31
CA LEU A 727 -16.06 -35.65 -63.36
C LEU A 727 -15.87 -34.94 -64.71
N GLU A 728 -14.72 -35.17 -65.36
CA GLU A 728 -14.50 -34.72 -66.74
C GLU A 728 -15.63 -35.27 -67.66
N PRO A 729 -16.20 -34.43 -68.54
CA PRO A 729 -17.17 -34.92 -69.48
C PRO A 729 -16.54 -35.82 -70.52
N ALA A 730 -17.02 -37.06 -70.62
CA ALA A 730 -16.61 -38.02 -71.63
C ALA A 730 -16.78 -37.48 -73.05
N VAL A 731 -15.69 -37.30 -73.79
CA VAL A 731 -15.69 -36.97 -75.18
C VAL A 731 -16.18 -38.21 -75.93
N ARG A 732 -17.37 -38.11 -76.56
CA ARG A 732 -17.82 -39.08 -77.53
C ARG A 732 -17.12 -38.80 -78.85
N SER A 733 -16.39 -39.84 -79.34
CA SER A 733 -15.94 -39.96 -80.73
C SER A 733 -17.05 -40.40 -81.68
#